data_b6b7de62ba5018cfac4f10d5885ae22c
#
_entry.id   b6b7de62ba5018cfac4f10d5885ae22c
#
_cell.length_a   1.000
_cell.length_b   1.000
_cell.length_c   1.000
_cell.angle_alpha   90.00
_cell.angle_beta   90.00
_cell.angle_gamma   90.00
#
_symmetry.space_group_name_H-M   'P 1'
#
loop_
_entity.id
_entity.type
_entity.pdbx_description
1 polymer ?
#
loop_
_entity_poly.entity_id
_entity_poly.type
_entity_poly.pdbx_seq_one_letter_code
_entity_poly.pdbx_strand_id
1 'polypeptide(L)'
;MNHIYKVIWSRVKNSYVVVSEIAGTARKSGGERVSKNALAAVLAAFLLTGISVSPVSAALDGVNTFVEPGNQNIKIGNDIDLRNNSTKNGAIAIGDHAQIDDYVMQEGSIAIGKNAFVENMWGTQDKIFRFGMHSTDPSRTDHLLPAGIAIGQNTYARSGSLMIGDHKYVGVLGDTTVNSNTDNEKRKLSVLVGATTVGLNSYSAGAFATTTGAYSIMTNAYDGNTNQGFAAQNFGAVINGSFNSIESKTSGSSVSGIANAVVGTANRTHNANGTLVFGAGNEVTNSVDNIADPMSLLTNSPKELAEKLREGIRRNDSGGAVLAVGGGNKADYAYRSQLIGVGNTLEGTAAEKAAYNLLNGYRNTVTKAEHVSVIGSENTVENSKSQTVIGDSNKITDRNAGTVSGKQEERTKNVSDLVIGKGNDISGNDTYMKGYESLTVIGNNNKAVNPSSSIVIGDNQKLSAIKESVVIGSMTPEEKADPDIGQKHASVVVGYHAQSGTRDGGGMNVALGHGAKAYGWQETVTGIKSIVEAGSGYDGYLASVYGGLNTVASNKADQNDGMANTIVGTLNKTEGANGALVFGAGNSVTHSFGTAPTDEDGNSMNEHWSDAILGGGQKYAMGEGPLGHDELRKAMGLAMSTGGGSVVTMGNGNTSDYAVHSQIIGSGNILTGTANTPSINNTINGYGNTGRNVERMSMMGTGNNMSGSTADVVIGDYHHMDGGKNNVILGSMATEKKTVTKTYTMKDASGNVILEKKYKVTENVPIKSHTANISNAVMLGYNTDVEKDGGVAIGADSIASVDKGVAGYDPAAGDHSNDTTCLLYTSPSPRDKRQS
;
A
#
# COMPACT_ATOMS: atom_id res chain seq x y z
N MET A 1 -27.18 -30.78 6.23
CA MET A 1 -27.51 -30.59 4.81
C MET A 1 -26.69 -31.58 3.99
N ASN A 2 -27.32 -32.56 3.39
CA ASN A 2 -26.66 -33.56 2.55
C ASN A 2 -26.24 -32.89 1.24
N HIS A 3 -24.96 -32.74 0.99
CA HIS A 3 -24.45 -32.35 -0.33
C HIS A 3 -24.47 -33.61 -1.22
N ILE A 4 -25.39 -33.67 -2.16
CA ILE A 4 -25.43 -34.74 -3.16
C ILE A 4 -24.54 -34.31 -4.35
N TYR A 5 -23.53 -35.13 -4.66
CA TYR A 5 -22.63 -34.91 -5.77
C TYR A 5 -22.81 -36.00 -6.81
N LYS A 6 -22.71 -35.65 -8.10
CA LYS A 6 -22.76 -36.57 -9.22
C LYS A 6 -21.36 -36.71 -9.82
N VAL A 7 -20.98 -37.96 -10.08
CA VAL A 7 -19.70 -38.24 -10.77
C VAL A 7 -19.97 -38.36 -12.26
N ILE A 8 -19.30 -37.56 -13.06
CA ILE A 8 -19.41 -37.60 -14.53
C ILE A 8 -18.02 -37.80 -15.16
N TRP A 9 -17.98 -38.45 -16.32
CA TRP A 9 -16.77 -38.61 -17.09
C TRP A 9 -16.48 -37.34 -17.90
N SER A 10 -15.34 -36.68 -17.62
CA SER A 10 -14.88 -35.53 -18.39
C SER A 10 -13.98 -36.00 -19.53
N ARG A 11 -14.43 -35.82 -20.76
CA ARG A 11 -13.63 -36.10 -21.94
C ARG A 11 -12.42 -35.15 -22.10
N VAL A 12 -12.50 -33.97 -21.53
CA VAL A 12 -11.41 -32.97 -21.58
C VAL A 12 -10.26 -33.32 -20.65
N LYS A 13 -10.59 -33.88 -19.47
CA LYS A 13 -9.60 -34.31 -18.48
C LYS A 13 -9.30 -35.81 -18.54
N ASN A 14 -9.98 -36.55 -19.39
CA ASN A 14 -9.90 -38.03 -19.50
C ASN A 14 -9.97 -38.75 -18.14
N SER A 15 -10.83 -38.23 -17.25
CA SER A 15 -11.01 -38.75 -15.88
C SER A 15 -12.41 -38.46 -15.34
N TYR A 16 -12.81 -39.18 -14.29
CA TYR A 16 -14.06 -38.89 -13.58
C TYR A 16 -13.89 -37.64 -12.71
N VAL A 17 -14.85 -36.72 -12.78
CA VAL A 17 -14.91 -35.52 -11.96
C VAL A 17 -16.21 -35.45 -11.17
N VAL A 18 -16.14 -34.99 -9.94
CA VAL A 18 -17.31 -34.78 -9.07
C VAL A 18 -17.87 -33.39 -9.35
N VAL A 19 -19.17 -33.33 -9.69
CA VAL A 19 -19.88 -32.08 -9.93
C VAL A 19 -21.14 -32.00 -9.07
N SER A 20 -21.59 -30.78 -8.75
CA SER A 20 -22.85 -30.56 -8.07
C SER A 20 -24.01 -31.02 -8.94
N GLU A 21 -25.06 -31.56 -8.36
CA GLU A 21 -26.29 -31.97 -9.07
C GLU A 21 -27.00 -30.81 -9.82
N ILE A 22 -26.65 -29.56 -9.50
CA ILE A 22 -27.17 -28.36 -10.16
C ILE A 22 -26.51 -28.10 -11.51
N ALA A 23 -25.40 -28.81 -11.82
CA ALA A 23 -24.85 -28.78 -13.17
C ALA A 23 -25.76 -29.58 -14.10
N GLY A 24 -26.76 -28.90 -14.64
CA GLY A 24 -27.65 -29.44 -15.65
C GLY A 24 -26.80 -29.99 -16.79
N THR A 25 -27.05 -31.23 -17.21
CA THR A 25 -26.65 -31.74 -18.51
C THR A 25 -27.15 -30.76 -19.53
N ALA A 26 -26.25 -29.97 -20.12
CA ALA A 26 -26.55 -29.28 -21.36
C ALA A 26 -26.96 -30.37 -22.36
N ARG A 27 -28.23 -30.62 -22.48
CA ARG A 27 -28.76 -31.25 -23.63
C ARG A 27 -28.33 -30.37 -24.82
N LYS A 28 -27.48 -30.89 -25.67
CA LYS A 28 -27.39 -30.41 -27.02
C LYS A 28 -28.83 -30.43 -27.57
N SER A 29 -29.56 -29.33 -27.45
CA SER A 29 -30.54 -29.01 -28.47
C SER A 29 -29.71 -28.92 -29.74
N GLY A 30 -30.00 -29.77 -30.70
CA GLY A 30 -29.48 -29.68 -32.04
C GLY A 30 -29.87 -28.30 -32.56
N GLY A 31 -29.04 -27.32 -32.30
CA GLY A 31 -28.98 -26.11 -33.09
C GLY A 31 -28.38 -26.57 -34.39
N GLU A 32 -29.25 -26.72 -35.37
CA GLU A 32 -28.83 -26.75 -36.73
C GLU A 32 -27.81 -25.63 -36.89
N ARG A 33 -26.59 -25.98 -37.28
CA ARG A 33 -25.69 -25.05 -37.92
C ARG A 33 -26.50 -24.47 -39.06
N VAL A 34 -26.95 -23.24 -38.94
CA VAL A 34 -27.29 -22.43 -40.08
C VAL A 34 -26.00 -22.34 -40.87
N SER A 35 -25.83 -23.26 -41.81
CA SER A 35 -24.69 -23.28 -42.71
C SER A 35 -24.73 -21.94 -43.43
N LYS A 36 -23.55 -21.43 -43.74
CA LYS A 36 -23.37 -20.26 -44.63
C LYS A 36 -24.13 -20.39 -45.93
N ASN A 37 -24.70 -21.54 -46.20
CA ASN A 37 -25.54 -21.88 -47.33
C ASN A 37 -27.02 -21.54 -47.13
N ALA A 38 -27.52 -21.27 -45.91
CA ALA A 38 -28.93 -20.96 -45.69
C ALA A 38 -29.30 -19.56 -46.18
N LEU A 39 -28.37 -18.60 -46.08
CA LEU A 39 -28.60 -17.25 -46.66
C LEU A 39 -28.51 -17.31 -48.17
N ALA A 40 -27.63 -18.15 -48.71
CA ALA A 40 -27.57 -18.43 -50.15
C ALA A 40 -28.78 -19.24 -50.63
N ALA A 41 -29.35 -20.14 -49.78
CA ALA A 41 -30.51 -20.96 -50.15
C ALA A 41 -31.81 -20.16 -50.16
N VAL A 42 -31.97 -19.14 -49.31
CA VAL A 42 -33.14 -18.25 -49.38
C VAL A 42 -33.05 -17.35 -50.62
N LEU A 43 -31.87 -16.88 -50.97
CA LEU A 43 -31.66 -16.17 -52.24
C LEU A 43 -31.75 -17.12 -53.44
N ALA A 44 -31.30 -18.37 -53.31
CA ALA A 44 -31.36 -19.38 -54.36
C ALA A 44 -32.76 -20.00 -54.50
N ALA A 45 -33.56 -20.07 -53.43
CA ALA A 45 -34.96 -20.53 -53.51
C ALA A 45 -35.85 -19.57 -54.29
N PHE A 46 -35.50 -18.29 -54.31
CA PHE A 46 -36.14 -17.32 -55.20
C PHE A 46 -35.67 -17.39 -56.65
N LEU A 47 -34.53 -18.01 -56.91
CA LEU A 47 -33.92 -18.08 -58.27
C LEU A 47 -34.02 -19.47 -58.90
N LEU A 48 -34.52 -20.51 -58.19
CA LEU A 48 -34.49 -21.90 -58.67
C LEU A 48 -35.86 -22.56 -58.81
N THR A 49 -36.95 -21.82 -58.78
CA THR A 49 -38.16 -22.28 -59.44
C THR A 49 -38.04 -21.94 -60.92
N GLY A 50 -37.57 -22.90 -61.69
CA GLY A 50 -37.56 -22.78 -63.13
C GLY A 50 -38.94 -22.51 -63.63
N ILE A 51 -39.32 -21.27 -63.63
CA ILE A 51 -40.43 -20.80 -64.48
C ILE A 51 -39.78 -20.44 -65.81
N SER A 52 -39.95 -21.28 -66.78
CA SER A 52 -39.86 -20.92 -68.19
C SER A 52 -40.78 -19.74 -68.40
N VAL A 53 -40.20 -18.52 -68.38
CA VAL A 53 -40.95 -17.30 -68.58
C VAL A 53 -41.14 -17.20 -70.10
N SER A 54 -42.28 -17.72 -70.58
CA SER A 54 -42.90 -17.12 -71.72
C SER A 54 -43.17 -15.65 -71.37
N PRO A 55 -43.04 -14.67 -72.29
CA PRO A 55 -43.31 -13.26 -72.01
C PRO A 55 -44.75 -13.10 -71.57
N VAL A 56 -45.11 -13.27 -70.35
CA VAL A 56 -46.44 -12.94 -69.83
C VAL A 56 -46.37 -11.44 -69.51
N SER A 57 -46.81 -10.61 -70.39
CA SER A 57 -47.30 -9.28 -70.10
C SER A 57 -48.55 -9.43 -69.19
N ALA A 58 -48.35 -9.69 -67.93
CA ALA A 58 -49.41 -9.51 -66.97
C ALA A 58 -49.32 -8.04 -66.53
N ALA A 59 -50.11 -7.20 -67.09
CA ALA A 59 -50.41 -5.87 -66.61
C ALA A 59 -51.07 -6.11 -65.21
N LEU A 60 -50.29 -6.00 -64.15
CA LEU A 60 -50.83 -5.78 -62.82
C LEU A 60 -51.40 -4.39 -62.82
N ASP A 61 -52.73 -4.26 -62.63
CA ASP A 61 -53.40 -2.96 -62.60
C ASP A 61 -52.66 -1.93 -61.75
N GLY A 62 -52.13 -0.88 -62.41
CA GLY A 62 -51.46 0.22 -61.81
C GLY A 62 -49.94 0.04 -61.49
N VAL A 63 -49.28 -1.04 -61.97
CA VAL A 63 -47.86 -1.25 -61.81
C VAL A 63 -47.17 -1.28 -63.19
N ASN A 64 -46.27 -0.32 -63.44
CA ASN A 64 -45.43 -0.32 -64.60
C ASN A 64 -44.35 -1.38 -64.50
N THR A 65 -44.46 -2.48 -65.27
CA THR A 65 -43.44 -3.50 -65.42
C THR A 65 -42.73 -3.34 -66.75
N PHE A 66 -41.43 -3.18 -66.69
CA PHE A 66 -40.61 -3.03 -67.87
C PHE A 66 -39.36 -3.88 -67.82
N VAL A 67 -39.16 -4.80 -68.70
CA VAL A 67 -37.90 -5.50 -68.99
C VAL A 67 -37.36 -4.98 -70.29
N GLU A 68 -36.22 -4.28 -70.27
CA GLU A 68 -35.61 -3.74 -71.46
C GLU A 68 -34.97 -4.86 -72.32
N PRO A 69 -35.50 -5.17 -73.53
CA PRO A 69 -34.84 -6.15 -74.40
C PRO A 69 -33.46 -5.62 -74.78
N GLY A 70 -32.42 -6.37 -74.48
CA GLY A 70 -31.05 -6.06 -74.85
C GLY A 70 -30.15 -5.59 -73.70
N ASN A 71 -30.67 -5.02 -72.65
CA ASN A 71 -29.85 -4.55 -71.48
C ASN A 71 -30.01 -5.38 -70.22
N GLN A 72 -30.87 -6.41 -70.18
CA GLN A 72 -31.13 -7.29 -69.02
C GLN A 72 -31.54 -6.58 -67.74
N ASN A 73 -32.05 -5.36 -67.83
CA ASN A 73 -32.50 -4.55 -66.68
C ASN A 73 -33.94 -4.91 -66.29
N ILE A 74 -34.26 -4.96 -64.96
CA ILE A 74 -35.61 -5.20 -64.47
C ILE A 74 -36.13 -3.94 -63.77
N LYS A 75 -37.31 -3.44 -64.15
CA LYS A 75 -38.02 -2.32 -63.58
C LYS A 75 -39.43 -2.72 -63.20
N ILE A 76 -39.82 -2.63 -61.91
CA ILE A 76 -41.17 -2.92 -61.43
C ILE A 76 -41.56 -1.88 -60.36
N GLY A 77 -42.56 -1.03 -60.68
CA GLY A 77 -43.06 0.02 -59.78
C GLY A 77 -43.27 1.38 -60.49
N ASN A 78 -43.71 2.38 -59.75
CA ASN A 78 -43.89 3.74 -60.20
C ASN A 78 -42.63 4.59 -60.03
N ASP A 79 -42.38 5.51 -60.99
CA ASP A 79 -41.28 6.47 -60.97
C ASP A 79 -39.87 5.86 -60.72
N ILE A 80 -39.61 4.72 -61.41
CA ILE A 80 -38.30 4.06 -61.33
C ILE A 80 -37.31 4.76 -62.24
N ASP A 81 -36.21 5.22 -61.68
CA ASP A 81 -35.15 5.90 -62.42
C ASP A 81 -33.87 5.07 -62.45
N LEU A 82 -33.41 4.71 -63.62
CA LEU A 82 -32.12 4.14 -63.93
C LEU A 82 -31.31 5.20 -64.68
N ARG A 83 -30.69 6.11 -63.98
CA ARG A 83 -29.92 7.20 -64.59
C ARG A 83 -28.66 6.68 -65.27
N ASN A 84 -28.34 7.28 -66.44
CA ASN A 84 -27.17 6.94 -67.25
C ASN A 84 -27.21 5.55 -67.96
N ASN A 85 -28.31 5.12 -68.40
CA ASN A 85 -28.72 3.76 -68.74
C ASN A 85 -28.26 3.21 -70.10
N SER A 86 -27.40 3.89 -70.85
CA SER A 86 -27.12 3.49 -72.23
C SER A 86 -26.17 2.29 -72.41
N THR A 87 -25.58 1.78 -71.33
CA THR A 87 -24.55 0.73 -71.40
C THR A 87 -24.57 -0.30 -70.31
N LYS A 88 -25.65 -0.38 -69.45
CA LYS A 88 -25.65 -1.21 -68.25
C LYS A 88 -26.48 -2.46 -68.33
N ASN A 89 -25.89 -3.58 -68.01
CA ASN A 89 -26.57 -4.87 -68.01
C ASN A 89 -26.81 -5.34 -66.55
N GLY A 90 -28.01 -5.89 -66.30
CA GLY A 90 -28.29 -6.58 -65.07
C GLY A 90 -28.72 -5.73 -63.87
N ALA A 91 -29.10 -4.47 -64.06
CA ALA A 91 -29.67 -3.64 -63.00
C ALA A 91 -31.10 -4.09 -62.62
N ILE A 92 -31.40 -4.18 -61.34
CA ILE A 92 -32.71 -4.56 -60.80
C ILE A 92 -33.26 -3.46 -59.89
N ALA A 93 -34.37 -2.81 -60.36
CA ALA A 93 -35.09 -1.80 -59.60
C ALA A 93 -36.55 -2.19 -59.39
N ILE A 94 -36.97 -2.46 -58.14
CA ILE A 94 -38.35 -2.92 -57.84
C ILE A 94 -38.88 -2.07 -56.66
N GLY A 95 -40.02 -1.40 -56.87
CA GLY A 95 -40.66 -0.57 -55.86
C GLY A 95 -40.88 0.86 -56.30
N ASP A 96 -41.83 1.57 -55.65
CA ASP A 96 -42.09 2.97 -56.01
C ASP A 96 -40.86 3.81 -55.69
N HIS A 97 -40.43 4.64 -56.65
CA HIS A 97 -39.25 5.51 -56.52
C HIS A 97 -37.94 4.77 -56.30
N ALA A 98 -37.84 3.49 -56.67
CA ALA A 98 -36.58 2.76 -56.63
C ALA A 98 -35.62 3.34 -57.67
N GLN A 99 -34.37 3.65 -57.28
CA GLN A 99 -33.42 4.34 -58.18
C GLN A 99 -32.05 3.65 -58.18
N ILE A 100 -31.46 3.61 -59.35
CA ILE A 100 -30.08 3.18 -59.55
C ILE A 100 -29.37 4.26 -60.39
N ASP A 101 -28.42 4.95 -59.80
CA ASP A 101 -27.57 5.94 -60.42
C ASP A 101 -26.17 5.37 -60.63
N ASP A 102 -26.04 4.40 -61.55
CA ASP A 102 -24.78 3.68 -61.71
C ASP A 102 -23.82 4.45 -62.62
N TYR A 103 -22.53 4.34 -62.28
CA TYR A 103 -21.44 4.83 -63.09
C TYR A 103 -21.18 3.85 -64.24
N VAL A 104 -20.58 4.32 -65.30
CA VAL A 104 -20.34 3.55 -66.58
C VAL A 104 -19.65 2.18 -66.35
N MET A 105 -18.92 2.04 -65.26
CA MET A 105 -18.15 0.83 -64.92
C MET A 105 -18.78 0.00 -63.84
N GLN A 106 -20.02 0.28 -63.41
CA GLN A 106 -20.71 -0.48 -62.39
C GLN A 106 -21.90 -1.19 -62.98
N GLU A 107 -21.94 -2.54 -62.91
CA GLU A 107 -23.01 -3.37 -63.47
C GLU A 107 -23.64 -4.22 -62.33
N GLY A 108 -24.91 -4.59 -62.52
CA GLY A 108 -25.63 -5.53 -61.68
C GLY A 108 -26.10 -4.96 -60.31
N SER A 109 -26.25 -3.65 -60.19
CA SER A 109 -26.80 -3.03 -59.00
C SER A 109 -28.26 -3.41 -58.73
N ILE A 110 -28.63 -3.50 -57.44
CA ILE A 110 -29.97 -3.96 -57.01
C ILE A 110 -30.59 -2.92 -56.05
N ALA A 111 -31.77 -2.38 -56.40
CA ALA A 111 -32.58 -1.50 -55.59
C ALA A 111 -33.99 -2.08 -55.47
N ILE A 112 -34.33 -2.65 -54.29
CA ILE A 112 -35.64 -3.29 -54.07
C ILE A 112 -36.32 -2.67 -52.84
N GLY A 113 -37.45 -2.02 -53.05
CA GLY A 113 -38.22 -1.36 -51.99
C GLY A 113 -38.58 0.08 -52.33
N LYS A 114 -39.55 0.64 -51.60
CA LYS A 114 -39.95 2.03 -51.79
C LYS A 114 -38.80 2.96 -51.42
N ASN A 115 -38.42 3.87 -52.33
CA ASN A 115 -37.28 4.77 -52.22
C ASN A 115 -35.91 4.07 -52.02
N ALA A 116 -35.76 2.80 -52.38
CA ALA A 116 -34.46 2.15 -52.39
C ALA A 116 -33.55 2.81 -53.45
N PHE A 117 -32.32 3.17 -53.04
CA PHE A 117 -31.41 3.92 -53.91
C PHE A 117 -29.99 3.36 -53.89
N VAL A 118 -29.47 3.07 -55.09
CA VAL A 118 -28.04 2.78 -55.28
C VAL A 118 -27.39 3.95 -55.98
N GLU A 119 -26.42 4.60 -55.32
CA GLU A 119 -25.67 5.72 -55.89
C GLU A 119 -24.34 5.25 -56.44
N ASN A 120 -23.94 5.80 -57.57
CA ASN A 120 -22.59 5.62 -58.10
C ASN A 120 -21.52 6.33 -57.28
N MET A 121 -20.29 5.97 -57.47
CA MET A 121 -19.16 6.61 -56.86
C MET A 121 -18.53 7.70 -57.72
N TRP A 122 -18.31 8.88 -57.17
CA TRP A 122 -17.66 10.02 -57.77
C TRP A 122 -16.34 10.42 -57.14
N GLY A 123 -15.37 10.80 -58.02
CA GLY A 123 -14.18 11.55 -57.55
C GLY A 123 -13.07 10.78 -56.85
N THR A 124 -12.42 11.37 -55.86
CA THR A 124 -11.25 10.81 -55.15
C THR A 124 -11.50 9.53 -54.37
N GLN A 125 -12.73 9.10 -54.24
CA GLN A 125 -13.13 7.84 -53.62
C GLN A 125 -12.73 6.63 -54.47
N ASP A 126 -12.44 6.79 -55.74
CA ASP A 126 -11.84 5.80 -56.61
C ASP A 126 -10.60 5.13 -56.04
N LYS A 127 -9.85 5.84 -55.19
CA LYS A 127 -8.64 5.29 -54.58
C LYS A 127 -8.91 4.13 -53.64
N ILE A 128 -10.11 4.03 -53.08
CA ILE A 128 -10.48 2.95 -52.14
C ILE A 128 -10.58 1.60 -52.84
N PHE A 129 -10.91 1.58 -54.11
CA PHE A 129 -11.05 0.35 -54.90
C PHE A 129 -9.80 -0.07 -55.66
N ARG A 130 -8.65 0.55 -55.41
CA ARG A 130 -7.41 0.21 -56.11
C ARG A 130 -6.83 -1.17 -55.74
N PHE A 131 -7.59 -2.04 -55.08
CA PHE A 131 -7.19 -3.43 -54.85
C PHE A 131 -7.16 -4.28 -56.14
N GLY A 132 -6.48 -3.81 -57.14
CA GLY A 132 -6.36 -4.52 -58.43
C GLY A 132 -7.64 -4.51 -59.32
N MET A 133 -8.67 -3.76 -58.90
CA MET A 133 -9.98 -3.74 -59.54
C MET A 133 -10.22 -2.46 -60.38
N HIS A 134 -9.31 -1.53 -60.36
CA HIS A 134 -9.45 -0.27 -61.08
C HIS A 134 -8.48 -0.11 -62.23
N SER A 135 -9.01 -0.06 -63.42
CA SER A 135 -8.34 0.47 -64.56
C SER A 135 -8.98 1.80 -64.94
N THR A 136 -8.17 2.81 -65.22
CA THR A 136 -8.65 4.06 -65.85
C THR A 136 -8.96 3.91 -67.32
N ASP A 137 -8.76 2.74 -67.85
CA ASP A 137 -9.05 2.41 -69.26
C ASP A 137 -10.49 1.89 -69.39
N PRO A 138 -11.44 2.69 -69.91
CA PRO A 138 -12.82 2.33 -70.07
C PRO A 138 -13.06 1.16 -71.06
N SER A 139 -12.04 0.72 -71.75
CA SER A 139 -12.13 -0.43 -72.72
C SER A 139 -11.90 -1.79 -72.02
N ARG A 140 -11.49 -1.82 -70.77
CA ARG A 140 -11.19 -3.04 -70.03
C ARG A 140 -12.40 -3.50 -69.18
N THR A 141 -13.01 -4.58 -69.60
CA THR A 141 -14.18 -5.21 -68.97
C THR A 141 -13.84 -6.01 -67.66
N ASP A 142 -12.57 -6.21 -67.39
CA ASP A 142 -12.09 -6.97 -66.27
C ASP A 142 -11.95 -6.12 -64.97
N HIS A 143 -12.38 -4.88 -65.01
CA HIS A 143 -12.20 -3.94 -63.87
C HIS A 143 -13.48 -3.18 -63.51
N LEU A 144 -14.60 -3.88 -63.53
CA LEU A 144 -15.89 -3.33 -63.10
C LEU A 144 -15.89 -2.96 -61.60
N LEU A 145 -16.50 -1.80 -61.33
CA LEU A 145 -16.76 -1.44 -59.92
C LEU A 145 -17.76 -2.39 -59.32
N PRO A 146 -17.62 -2.81 -58.04
CA PRO A 146 -18.60 -3.68 -57.38
C PRO A 146 -20.02 -3.08 -57.40
N ALA A 147 -21.03 -3.88 -57.68
CA ALA A 147 -22.43 -3.48 -57.63
C ALA A 147 -22.85 -3.06 -56.21
N GLY A 148 -23.74 -2.09 -56.08
CA GLY A 148 -24.41 -1.73 -54.84
C GLY A 148 -25.70 -2.53 -54.68
N ILE A 149 -26.09 -2.89 -53.47
CA ILE A 149 -27.31 -3.62 -53.13
C ILE A 149 -28.10 -2.88 -52.04
N ALA A 150 -29.29 -2.36 -52.38
CA ALA A 150 -30.21 -1.70 -51.47
C ALA A 150 -31.57 -2.45 -51.45
N ILE A 151 -31.91 -3.08 -50.31
CA ILE A 151 -33.13 -3.87 -50.18
C ILE A 151 -33.92 -3.43 -48.97
N GLY A 152 -35.12 -2.91 -49.18
CA GLY A 152 -36.01 -2.39 -48.15
C GLY A 152 -36.42 -0.96 -48.37
N GLN A 153 -37.28 -0.43 -47.51
CA GLN A 153 -37.77 0.94 -47.63
C GLN A 153 -36.69 1.97 -47.23
N ASN A 154 -36.52 3.02 -48.03
CA ASN A 154 -35.56 4.12 -47.81
C ASN A 154 -34.11 3.64 -47.68
N THR A 155 -33.75 2.52 -48.24
CA THR A 155 -32.38 2.01 -48.21
C THR A 155 -31.47 2.79 -49.17
N TYR A 156 -30.20 2.93 -48.78
CA TYR A 156 -29.22 3.67 -49.60
C TYR A 156 -27.89 2.92 -49.61
N ALA A 157 -27.46 2.49 -50.77
CA ALA A 157 -26.21 1.79 -50.97
C ALA A 157 -25.30 2.49 -51.95
N ARG A 158 -24.00 2.27 -51.85
CA ARG A 158 -23.00 2.69 -52.83
C ARG A 158 -22.29 1.50 -53.46
N SER A 159 -21.37 1.76 -54.36
CA SER A 159 -20.58 0.70 -54.99
C SER A 159 -19.92 -0.24 -53.97
N GLY A 160 -20.15 -1.55 -54.15
CA GLY A 160 -19.67 -2.60 -53.24
C GLY A 160 -20.35 -2.65 -51.89
N SER A 161 -21.37 -1.81 -51.64
CA SER A 161 -22.08 -1.80 -50.35
C SER A 161 -23.35 -2.60 -50.39
N LEU A 162 -23.69 -3.21 -49.25
CA LEU A 162 -24.94 -3.92 -49.01
C LEU A 162 -25.75 -3.22 -47.93
N MET A 163 -27.00 -2.84 -48.22
CA MET A 163 -27.93 -2.31 -47.21
C MET A 163 -29.26 -3.06 -47.30
N ILE A 164 -29.67 -3.69 -46.20
CA ILE A 164 -30.95 -4.41 -46.07
C ILE A 164 -31.65 -3.92 -44.80
N GLY A 165 -32.92 -3.50 -44.95
CA GLY A 165 -33.76 -3.07 -43.83
C GLY A 165 -34.70 -1.95 -44.18
N ASP A 166 -35.31 -1.34 -43.17
CA ASP A 166 -36.11 -0.13 -43.29
C ASP A 166 -35.44 1.04 -42.56
N HIS A 167 -35.21 2.15 -43.27
CA HIS A 167 -34.44 3.28 -42.73
C HIS A 167 -35.25 4.57 -42.76
N LYS A 168 -36.03 4.79 -41.71
CA LYS A 168 -36.89 5.98 -41.63
C LYS A 168 -36.19 7.22 -41.04
N TYR A 169 -35.21 7.00 -40.15
CA TYR A 169 -34.56 8.07 -39.41
C TYR A 169 -33.05 8.02 -39.57
N VAL A 170 -32.47 9.18 -39.73
CA VAL A 170 -31.03 9.37 -39.89
C VAL A 170 -30.59 10.39 -38.85
N GLY A 171 -29.68 10.05 -38.00
CA GLY A 171 -29.13 10.97 -36.99
C GLY A 171 -28.40 10.18 -35.91
N VAL A 172 -27.78 10.87 -34.98
CA VAL A 172 -27.17 10.21 -33.83
C VAL A 172 -28.28 9.54 -33.04
N LEU A 173 -28.25 8.21 -32.97
CA LEU A 173 -29.22 7.39 -32.25
C LEU A 173 -30.68 7.55 -32.69
N GLY A 174 -30.95 8.08 -33.88
CA GLY A 174 -32.29 8.18 -34.46
C GLY A 174 -33.14 9.39 -34.02
N ASP A 175 -32.54 10.39 -33.38
CA ASP A 175 -33.25 11.56 -32.85
C ASP A 175 -33.63 12.60 -33.93
N THR A 176 -33.11 12.51 -35.13
CA THR A 176 -33.43 13.48 -36.18
C THR A 176 -33.93 12.79 -37.43
N THR A 177 -35.08 13.21 -37.88
CA THR A 177 -35.56 12.93 -39.26
C THR A 177 -34.64 13.62 -40.26
N VAL A 178 -33.83 12.86 -40.93
CA VAL A 178 -33.10 13.43 -42.06
C VAL A 178 -34.05 13.42 -43.28
N ASN A 179 -34.21 14.61 -43.83
CA ASN A 179 -34.95 14.74 -45.07
C ASN A 179 -34.12 14.05 -46.16
N SER A 180 -34.51 12.84 -46.54
CA SER A 180 -33.78 11.97 -47.49
C SER A 180 -33.59 12.55 -48.91
N ASN A 181 -34.09 13.74 -49.12
CA ASN A 181 -34.11 14.37 -50.45
C ASN A 181 -32.96 15.34 -50.75
N THR A 182 -32.07 15.59 -49.81
CA THR A 182 -30.90 16.42 -50.07
C THR A 182 -29.63 15.59 -50.20
N ASP A 183 -28.91 15.73 -51.27
CA ASP A 183 -27.64 15.03 -51.57
C ASP A 183 -26.59 15.17 -50.45
N ASN A 184 -26.60 16.30 -49.74
CA ASN A 184 -25.69 16.52 -48.62
C ASN A 184 -26.00 15.66 -47.42
N GLU A 185 -27.24 15.34 -47.12
CA GLU A 185 -27.61 14.50 -45.96
C GLU A 185 -27.40 13.01 -46.26
N LYS A 186 -27.64 12.59 -47.48
CA LYS A 186 -27.27 11.25 -47.97
C LYS A 186 -25.75 11.04 -47.87
N ARG A 187 -24.96 12.08 -48.18
CA ARG A 187 -23.50 12.04 -48.10
C ARG A 187 -22.98 12.02 -46.66
N LYS A 188 -23.66 12.64 -45.69
CA LYS A 188 -23.27 12.56 -44.27
C LYS A 188 -23.25 11.14 -43.69
N LEU A 189 -24.06 10.25 -44.26
CA LEU A 189 -24.17 8.86 -43.88
C LEU A 189 -23.32 7.93 -44.73
N SER A 190 -22.71 8.38 -45.75
CA SER A 190 -22.41 7.56 -46.92
C SER A 190 -20.97 7.58 -47.39
N VAL A 191 -20.02 7.38 -46.46
CA VAL A 191 -18.75 6.85 -46.96
C VAL A 191 -18.87 5.32 -47.03
N LEU A 192 -19.83 4.85 -47.80
CA LEU A 192 -20.31 3.48 -47.75
C LEU A 192 -19.67 2.59 -48.84
N VAL A 193 -18.37 2.77 -49.01
CA VAL A 193 -17.68 1.92 -49.97
C VAL A 193 -17.37 0.56 -49.35
N GLY A 194 -17.89 -0.49 -49.97
CA GLY A 194 -17.72 -1.85 -49.45
C GLY A 194 -18.36 -2.07 -48.07
N ALA A 195 -19.28 -1.19 -47.66
CA ALA A 195 -19.91 -1.28 -46.32
C ALA A 195 -21.08 -2.29 -46.31
N THR A 196 -21.33 -2.93 -45.21
CA THR A 196 -22.46 -3.83 -45.02
C THR A 196 -23.37 -3.31 -43.91
N THR A 197 -24.64 -3.07 -44.19
CA THR A 197 -25.66 -2.69 -43.21
C THR A 197 -26.84 -3.63 -43.30
N VAL A 198 -27.23 -4.28 -42.21
CA VAL A 198 -28.41 -5.16 -42.15
C VAL A 198 -29.17 -4.84 -40.84
N GLY A 199 -30.39 -4.33 -40.98
CA GLY A 199 -31.28 -4.12 -39.84
C GLY A 199 -32.18 -2.89 -39.97
N LEU A 200 -33.08 -2.77 -38.98
CA LEU A 200 -33.98 -1.63 -38.88
C LEU A 200 -33.24 -0.38 -38.47
N ASN A 201 -33.34 0.67 -39.26
CA ASN A 201 -32.77 2.00 -39.01
C ASN A 201 -31.31 1.99 -38.56
N SER A 202 -30.51 1.14 -39.20
CA SER A 202 -29.08 0.99 -38.94
C SER A 202 -28.25 1.51 -40.09
N TYR A 203 -27.05 2.07 -39.80
CA TYR A 203 -26.18 2.72 -40.77
C TYR A 203 -24.71 2.42 -40.56
N SER A 204 -23.94 2.24 -41.63
CA SER A 204 -22.50 2.02 -41.64
C SER A 204 -21.78 3.18 -42.36
N ALA A 205 -21.55 4.29 -41.72
CA ALA A 205 -20.82 5.41 -42.32
C ALA A 205 -19.30 5.24 -42.22
N GLY A 206 -18.76 4.26 -42.90
CA GLY A 206 -17.32 3.98 -43.00
C GLY A 206 -16.98 3.03 -44.15
N ALA A 207 -15.79 3.21 -44.75
CA ALA A 207 -15.32 2.27 -45.77
C ALA A 207 -15.03 0.90 -45.14
N PHE A 208 -15.50 -0.17 -45.81
CA PHE A 208 -15.41 -1.57 -45.36
C PHE A 208 -15.99 -1.80 -43.97
N ALA A 209 -16.90 -0.92 -43.50
CA ALA A 209 -17.56 -1.03 -42.20
C ALA A 209 -18.74 -2.01 -42.27
N THR A 210 -19.08 -2.60 -41.13
CA THR A 210 -20.21 -3.53 -41.01
C THR A 210 -21.08 -3.16 -39.81
N THR A 211 -22.39 -3.00 -40.04
CA THR A 211 -23.40 -2.83 -38.98
C THR A 211 -24.51 -3.87 -39.16
N THR A 212 -24.73 -4.66 -38.12
CA THR A 212 -25.86 -5.63 -38.07
C THR A 212 -26.65 -5.40 -36.79
N GLY A 213 -28.01 -5.34 -36.90
CA GLY A 213 -28.91 -5.16 -35.78
C GLY A 213 -29.93 -4.05 -36.01
N ALA A 214 -30.59 -3.59 -34.97
CA ALA A 214 -31.59 -2.53 -35.04
C ALA A 214 -31.11 -1.26 -34.35
N TYR A 215 -31.37 -0.10 -34.97
CA TYR A 215 -31.01 1.21 -34.41
C TYR A 215 -29.52 1.32 -34.05
N SER A 216 -28.65 0.68 -34.81
CA SER A 216 -27.21 0.73 -34.60
C SER A 216 -26.57 1.59 -35.68
N ILE A 217 -25.78 2.59 -35.27
CA ILE A 217 -25.41 3.69 -36.15
C ILE A 217 -23.91 3.97 -36.09
N MET A 218 -23.26 3.99 -37.27
CA MET A 218 -21.96 4.64 -37.42
C MET A 218 -22.19 6.01 -38.06
N THR A 219 -21.74 7.05 -37.40
CA THR A 219 -21.78 8.41 -37.93
C THR A 219 -20.38 8.93 -38.21
N ASN A 220 -20.25 9.75 -39.19
CA ASN A 220 -19.06 10.56 -39.43
C ASN A 220 -19.43 12.05 -39.31
N ALA A 221 -18.48 12.86 -38.87
CA ALA A 221 -18.68 14.29 -38.80
C ALA A 221 -18.34 14.92 -40.17
N TYR A 222 -19.33 15.14 -40.96
CA TYR A 222 -19.20 15.88 -42.23
C TYR A 222 -19.44 17.37 -42.02
N ASP A 223 -18.47 18.20 -42.35
CA ASP A 223 -18.57 19.66 -42.28
C ASP A 223 -18.97 20.32 -43.59
N GLY A 224 -19.27 19.54 -44.62
CA GLY A 224 -19.72 20.02 -45.93
C GLY A 224 -18.62 20.54 -46.87
N ASN A 225 -17.39 20.70 -46.37
CA ASN A 225 -16.38 21.45 -47.17
C ASN A 225 -15.09 20.70 -47.50
N THR A 226 -14.78 19.56 -46.92
CA THR A 226 -13.52 18.88 -47.19
C THR A 226 -13.70 17.42 -47.54
N ASN A 227 -13.47 17.09 -48.77
CA ASN A 227 -13.54 15.74 -49.35
C ASN A 227 -12.45 14.76 -48.83
N GLN A 228 -11.57 15.15 -47.96
CA GLN A 228 -10.34 14.37 -47.69
C GLN A 228 -10.34 13.57 -46.38
N GLY A 229 -11.16 13.89 -45.39
CA GLY A 229 -11.18 13.17 -44.11
C GLY A 229 -12.17 12.01 -44.00
N PHE A 230 -13.14 11.95 -44.91
CA PHE A 230 -14.30 11.06 -44.76
C PHE A 230 -14.03 9.60 -44.94
N ALA A 231 -13.25 9.24 -45.91
CA ALA A 231 -13.04 7.87 -46.32
C ALA A 231 -12.25 7.08 -45.26
N ALA A 232 -11.53 7.79 -44.42
CA ALA A 232 -10.75 7.17 -43.36
C ALA A 232 -11.51 7.02 -42.05
N GLN A 233 -12.58 7.80 -41.81
CA GLN A 233 -13.40 7.67 -40.58
C GLN A 233 -14.16 6.35 -40.59
N ASN A 234 -14.23 5.70 -39.40
CA ASN A 234 -14.89 4.41 -39.21
C ASN A 234 -14.38 3.29 -40.14
N PHE A 235 -13.18 3.44 -40.71
CA PHE A 235 -12.61 2.47 -41.63
C PHE A 235 -12.50 1.08 -40.99
N GLY A 236 -13.14 0.08 -41.60
CA GLY A 236 -13.14 -1.29 -41.09
C GLY A 236 -13.83 -1.48 -39.73
N ALA A 237 -14.65 -0.54 -39.29
CA ALA A 237 -15.38 -0.64 -38.05
C ALA A 237 -16.53 -1.66 -38.12
N VAL A 238 -16.86 -2.26 -36.98
CA VAL A 238 -17.90 -3.30 -36.89
C VAL A 238 -18.84 -2.99 -35.73
N ILE A 239 -20.15 -3.01 -36.01
CA ILE A 239 -21.22 -3.09 -35.00
C ILE A 239 -22.02 -4.38 -35.23
N ASN A 240 -22.24 -5.12 -34.12
CA ASN A 240 -23.14 -6.27 -34.13
C ASN A 240 -24.04 -6.21 -32.87
N GLY A 241 -25.31 -5.95 -33.05
CA GLY A 241 -26.32 -5.83 -32.00
C GLY A 241 -27.22 -4.60 -32.17
N SER A 242 -27.95 -4.21 -31.14
CA SER A 242 -28.95 -3.14 -31.24
C SER A 242 -28.61 -1.93 -30.34
N PHE A 243 -29.03 -0.73 -30.81
CA PHE A 243 -28.85 0.53 -30.10
C PHE A 243 -27.39 0.89 -29.84
N ASN A 244 -26.45 0.37 -30.63
CA ASN A 244 -25.03 0.70 -30.52
C ASN A 244 -24.68 1.90 -31.40
N SER A 245 -23.67 2.69 -30.98
CA SER A 245 -23.16 3.76 -31.84
C SER A 245 -21.62 3.78 -31.91
N ILE A 246 -21.12 4.08 -33.12
CA ILE A 246 -19.74 4.52 -33.36
C ILE A 246 -19.82 5.93 -33.91
N GLU A 247 -19.40 6.91 -33.13
CA GLU A 247 -19.48 8.32 -33.49
C GLU A 247 -18.08 8.89 -33.71
N SER A 248 -17.84 9.33 -34.95
CA SER A 248 -16.57 9.97 -35.28
C SER A 248 -16.75 11.47 -35.32
N LYS A 249 -15.93 12.20 -34.63
CA LYS A 249 -15.88 13.65 -34.59
C LYS A 249 -14.64 14.12 -35.31
N THR A 250 -14.79 14.94 -36.35
CA THR A 250 -13.65 15.64 -36.92
C THR A 250 -13.41 16.94 -36.16
N SER A 251 -12.26 17.06 -35.54
CA SER A 251 -11.66 18.35 -35.27
C SER A 251 -10.22 18.29 -35.74
N GLY A 252 -9.93 18.92 -36.87
CA GLY A 252 -8.57 18.96 -37.42
C GLY A 252 -8.17 17.68 -38.18
N SER A 253 -6.90 17.29 -38.10
CA SER A 253 -6.29 16.20 -38.86
C SER A 253 -6.48 14.78 -38.25
N SER A 254 -7.21 14.62 -37.18
CA SER A 254 -7.37 13.30 -36.52
C SER A 254 -8.59 12.54 -37.00
N VAL A 255 -8.35 11.35 -37.52
CA VAL A 255 -9.36 10.41 -37.99
C VAL A 255 -9.75 9.47 -36.85
N SER A 256 -11.05 9.26 -36.62
CA SER A 256 -11.55 8.40 -35.58
C SER A 256 -12.51 7.31 -36.06
N GLY A 257 -12.81 6.34 -35.18
CA GLY A 257 -13.67 5.19 -35.49
C GLY A 257 -12.96 4.03 -36.19
N ILE A 258 -11.67 4.17 -36.52
CA ILE A 258 -10.93 3.16 -37.29
C ILE A 258 -10.82 1.86 -36.49
N ALA A 259 -11.18 0.75 -37.12
CA ALA A 259 -11.07 -0.61 -36.58
C ALA A 259 -11.75 -0.82 -35.23
N ASN A 260 -12.75 -0.02 -34.89
CA ASN A 260 -13.56 -0.24 -33.68
C ASN A 260 -14.48 -1.46 -33.88
N ALA A 261 -14.63 -2.30 -32.89
CA ALA A 261 -15.57 -3.40 -32.89
C ALA A 261 -16.48 -3.29 -31.66
N VAL A 262 -17.78 -3.14 -31.90
CA VAL A 262 -18.83 -2.97 -30.89
C VAL A 262 -19.85 -4.09 -31.00
N VAL A 263 -19.97 -4.91 -29.98
CA VAL A 263 -20.86 -6.06 -29.96
C VAL A 263 -21.76 -6.02 -28.74
N GLY A 264 -23.07 -6.07 -28.93
CA GLY A 264 -24.03 -6.11 -27.82
C GLY A 264 -25.12 -5.06 -27.94
N THR A 265 -25.48 -4.42 -26.81
CA THR A 265 -26.64 -3.50 -26.79
C THR A 265 -26.28 -2.18 -26.10
N ALA A 266 -26.68 -1.08 -26.71
CA ALA A 266 -26.53 0.28 -26.16
C ALA A 266 -25.07 0.65 -25.80
N ASN A 267 -24.09 0.12 -26.50
CA ASN A 267 -22.71 0.52 -26.36
C ASN A 267 -22.41 1.72 -27.28
N ARG A 268 -21.47 2.55 -26.84
CA ARG A 268 -21.07 3.75 -27.53
C ARG A 268 -19.55 3.88 -27.63
N THR A 269 -19.06 4.18 -28.84
CA THR A 269 -17.71 4.73 -28.98
C THR A 269 -17.81 6.13 -29.63
N HIS A 270 -17.10 7.10 -29.06
CA HIS A 270 -17.07 8.45 -29.58
C HIS A 270 -15.61 8.94 -29.66
N ASN A 271 -15.18 9.30 -30.85
CA ASN A 271 -13.81 9.78 -31.06
C ASN A 271 -12.77 8.78 -30.49
N ALA A 272 -12.82 7.52 -30.90
CA ALA A 272 -11.96 6.43 -30.44
C ALA A 272 -11.49 5.56 -31.63
N ASN A 273 -10.30 4.96 -31.54
CA ASN A 273 -9.71 4.08 -32.55
C ASN A 273 -9.25 2.74 -31.94
N GLY A 274 -9.36 1.66 -32.71
CA GLY A 274 -8.88 0.33 -32.32
C GLY A 274 -9.57 -0.24 -31.07
N THR A 275 -10.77 0.23 -30.80
CA THR A 275 -11.49 -0.08 -29.55
C THR A 275 -12.34 -1.32 -29.73
N LEU A 276 -12.31 -2.21 -28.73
CA LEU A 276 -13.11 -3.42 -28.66
C LEU A 276 -14.13 -3.29 -27.51
N VAL A 277 -15.41 -3.30 -27.80
CA VAL A 277 -16.51 -3.18 -26.85
C VAL A 277 -17.44 -4.38 -26.94
N PHE A 278 -17.58 -5.11 -25.85
CA PHE A 278 -18.45 -6.28 -25.77
C PHE A 278 -19.38 -6.18 -24.56
N GLY A 279 -20.70 -6.24 -24.79
CA GLY A 279 -21.67 -6.24 -23.69
C GLY A 279 -22.76 -5.20 -23.83
N ALA A 280 -23.14 -4.55 -22.72
CA ALA A 280 -24.25 -3.60 -22.73
C ALA A 280 -23.92 -2.30 -22.02
N GLY A 281 -24.26 -1.18 -22.66
CA GLY A 281 -24.13 0.16 -22.05
C GLY A 281 -22.70 0.61 -21.78
N ASN A 282 -21.69 0.02 -22.41
CA ASN A 282 -20.32 0.48 -22.29
C ASN A 282 -20.09 1.73 -23.14
N GLU A 283 -19.27 2.64 -22.66
CA GLU A 283 -18.92 3.88 -23.34
C GLU A 283 -17.40 4.08 -23.40
N VAL A 284 -16.87 4.36 -24.60
CA VAL A 284 -15.46 4.71 -24.80
C VAL A 284 -15.38 6.02 -25.59
N THR A 285 -14.80 7.04 -24.98
CA THR A 285 -14.74 8.38 -25.57
C THR A 285 -13.30 8.92 -25.60
N ASN A 286 -13.03 9.80 -26.57
CA ASN A 286 -11.77 10.54 -26.72
C ASN A 286 -10.50 9.68 -26.66
N SER A 287 -10.62 8.42 -27.02
CA SER A 287 -9.53 7.45 -26.99
C SER A 287 -8.90 7.32 -28.39
N VAL A 288 -8.42 8.44 -28.87
CA VAL A 288 -7.80 8.60 -30.20
C VAL A 288 -6.34 8.95 -30.03
N ASP A 289 -5.49 8.19 -30.65
CA ASP A 289 -4.13 8.60 -30.97
C ASP A 289 -3.95 8.55 -32.47
N ASN A 290 -2.93 9.19 -33.04
CA ASN A 290 -2.73 9.29 -34.47
C ASN A 290 -2.49 7.90 -35.08
N ILE A 291 -3.54 7.34 -35.69
CA ILE A 291 -3.36 6.27 -36.66
C ILE A 291 -3.03 6.93 -37.98
N ALA A 292 -2.01 6.43 -38.67
CA ALA A 292 -1.77 6.86 -40.07
C ALA A 292 -3.07 6.69 -40.84
N ASP A 293 -3.48 7.75 -41.54
CA ASP A 293 -4.70 7.74 -42.35
C ASP A 293 -4.76 6.48 -43.19
N PRO A 294 -5.76 5.58 -43.02
CA PRO A 294 -5.89 4.37 -43.84
C PRO A 294 -5.91 4.65 -45.32
N MET A 295 -6.33 5.85 -45.73
CA MET A 295 -6.32 6.27 -47.13
C MET A 295 -4.91 6.50 -47.67
N SER A 296 -3.97 6.93 -46.82
CA SER A 296 -2.56 7.02 -47.16
C SER A 296 -1.86 5.66 -47.18
N LEU A 297 -2.47 4.65 -46.57
CA LEU A 297 -1.96 3.27 -46.50
C LEU A 297 -2.48 2.40 -47.65
N LEU A 298 -3.41 2.92 -48.47
CA LEU A 298 -4.01 2.17 -49.59
C LEU A 298 -2.95 1.67 -50.56
N THR A 299 -2.94 0.39 -50.77
CA THR A 299 -2.11 -0.34 -51.72
C THR A 299 -2.96 -1.08 -52.70
N ASN A 300 -2.37 -1.65 -53.71
CA ASN A 300 -3.07 -2.47 -54.71
C ASN A 300 -3.40 -3.89 -54.16
N SER A 301 -3.10 -4.17 -52.90
CA SER A 301 -3.26 -5.48 -52.28
C SER A 301 -4.02 -5.39 -50.97
N PRO A 302 -5.18 -6.08 -50.82
CA PRO A 302 -5.89 -6.17 -49.55
C PRO A 302 -5.05 -6.80 -48.41
N LYS A 303 -4.13 -7.70 -48.76
CA LYS A 303 -3.21 -8.32 -47.80
C LYS A 303 -2.23 -7.29 -47.22
N GLU A 304 -1.65 -6.48 -48.08
CA GLU A 304 -0.71 -5.43 -47.69
C GLU A 304 -1.40 -4.35 -46.84
N LEU A 305 -2.64 -3.96 -47.20
CA LEU A 305 -3.43 -3.05 -46.36
C LEU A 305 -3.70 -3.65 -44.95
N ALA A 306 -4.08 -4.91 -44.89
CA ALA A 306 -4.31 -5.60 -43.61
C ALA A 306 -3.03 -5.68 -42.76
N GLU A 307 -1.87 -5.87 -43.36
CA GLU A 307 -0.58 -5.85 -42.68
C GLU A 307 -0.25 -4.46 -42.15
N LYS A 308 -0.45 -3.41 -42.98
CA LYS A 308 -0.24 -2.00 -42.58
C LYS A 308 -1.20 -1.57 -41.45
N LEU A 309 -2.46 -1.96 -41.50
CA LEU A 309 -3.44 -1.70 -40.43
C LEU A 309 -3.05 -2.43 -39.15
N ARG A 310 -2.63 -3.68 -39.26
CA ARG A 310 -2.18 -4.48 -38.13
C ARG A 310 -0.95 -3.85 -37.45
N GLU A 311 0.00 -3.40 -38.24
CA GLU A 311 1.19 -2.70 -37.79
C GLU A 311 0.85 -1.35 -37.15
N GLY A 312 -0.05 -0.58 -37.79
CA GLY A 312 -0.53 0.70 -37.23
C GLY A 312 -1.20 0.54 -35.88
N ILE A 313 -2.01 -0.49 -35.65
CA ILE A 313 -2.65 -0.79 -34.37
C ILE A 313 -1.62 -1.28 -33.33
N ARG A 314 -0.57 -1.96 -33.79
CA ARG A 314 0.48 -2.50 -32.87
C ARG A 314 1.45 -1.43 -32.39
N ARG A 315 1.73 -0.40 -33.16
CA ARG A 315 2.69 0.65 -32.82
C ARG A 315 2.26 1.47 -31.60
N ASN A 316 3.23 2.03 -30.87
CA ASN A 316 3.00 2.81 -29.68
C ASN A 316 2.21 4.11 -29.88
N ASP A 317 2.17 4.62 -31.08
CA ASP A 317 1.53 5.87 -31.51
C ASP A 317 0.17 5.67 -32.17
N SER A 318 -0.32 4.43 -32.23
CA SER A 318 -1.57 4.10 -32.93
C SER A 318 -2.73 3.89 -31.97
N GLY A 319 -3.66 4.81 -31.96
CA GLY A 319 -5.00 4.69 -31.45
C GLY A 319 -5.19 4.33 -29.96
N GLY A 320 -6.37 4.56 -29.44
CA GLY A 320 -6.73 4.31 -28.04
C GLY A 320 -6.64 2.83 -27.64
N ALA A 321 -6.96 1.91 -28.56
CA ALA A 321 -6.89 0.46 -28.33
C ALA A 321 -7.47 0.01 -26.98
N VAL A 322 -8.66 0.50 -26.63
CA VAL A 322 -9.35 0.19 -25.37
C VAL A 322 -10.18 -1.09 -25.52
N LEU A 323 -10.10 -1.96 -24.52
CA LEU A 323 -10.97 -3.12 -24.37
C LEU A 323 -11.99 -2.85 -23.27
N ALA A 324 -13.29 -2.83 -23.60
CA ALA A 324 -14.38 -2.74 -22.63
C ALA A 324 -15.29 -3.96 -22.75
N VAL A 325 -15.31 -4.81 -21.72
CA VAL A 325 -16.10 -6.05 -21.67
C VAL A 325 -17.01 -6.07 -20.46
N GLY A 326 -18.30 -6.24 -20.67
CA GLY A 326 -19.29 -6.32 -19.59
C GLY A 326 -20.40 -5.29 -19.70
N GLY A 327 -20.76 -4.64 -18.60
CA GLY A 327 -21.89 -3.72 -18.57
C GLY A 327 -21.57 -2.35 -17.99
N GLY A 328 -21.94 -1.27 -18.68
CA GLY A 328 -21.85 0.08 -18.15
C GLY A 328 -20.42 0.55 -17.79
N ASN A 329 -19.39 -0.01 -18.40
CA ASN A 329 -18.03 0.48 -18.23
C ASN A 329 -17.85 1.78 -19.00
N LYS A 330 -17.11 2.72 -18.43
CA LYS A 330 -16.83 4.03 -19.04
C LYS A 330 -15.32 4.25 -19.15
N ALA A 331 -14.85 4.61 -20.35
CA ALA A 331 -13.46 4.98 -20.61
C ALA A 331 -13.43 6.33 -21.36
N ASP A 332 -12.73 7.31 -20.83
CA ASP A 332 -12.55 8.62 -21.44
C ASP A 332 -11.07 9.04 -21.43
N TYR A 333 -10.57 9.50 -22.57
CA TYR A 333 -9.13 9.72 -22.77
C TYR A 333 -8.26 8.54 -22.29
N ALA A 334 -8.78 7.31 -22.47
CA ALA A 334 -8.11 6.07 -22.09
C ALA A 334 -7.32 5.49 -23.25
N TYR A 335 -6.13 4.95 -22.96
CA TYR A 335 -5.24 4.40 -23.99
C TYR A 335 -4.74 3.03 -23.59
N ARG A 336 -4.79 2.06 -24.52
CA ARG A 336 -4.23 0.70 -24.33
C ARG A 336 -4.61 0.08 -23.00
N SER A 337 -5.86 0.30 -22.62
CA SER A 337 -6.40 -0.07 -21.31
C SER A 337 -7.53 -1.07 -21.43
N GLN A 338 -7.78 -1.80 -20.35
CA GLN A 338 -8.79 -2.85 -20.31
C GLN A 338 -9.76 -2.60 -19.16
N LEU A 339 -11.06 -2.62 -19.44
CA LEU A 339 -12.14 -2.57 -18.47
C LEU A 339 -12.97 -3.84 -18.61
N ILE A 340 -12.91 -4.70 -17.61
CA ILE A 340 -13.60 -5.99 -17.61
C ILE A 340 -14.52 -6.03 -16.38
N GLY A 341 -15.80 -6.29 -16.60
CA GLY A 341 -16.80 -6.34 -15.52
C GLY A 341 -17.90 -5.31 -15.68
N VAL A 342 -18.38 -4.73 -14.57
CA VAL A 342 -19.55 -3.86 -14.59
C VAL A 342 -19.29 -2.53 -13.89
N GLY A 343 -19.62 -1.44 -14.58
CA GLY A 343 -19.58 -0.10 -14.01
C GLY A 343 -18.19 0.43 -13.68
N ASN A 344 -17.13 -0.14 -14.26
CA ASN A 344 -15.79 0.38 -14.10
C ASN A 344 -15.63 1.69 -14.87
N THR A 345 -14.93 2.67 -14.28
CA THR A 345 -14.68 3.98 -14.84
C THR A 345 -13.18 4.25 -14.95
N LEU A 346 -12.71 4.61 -16.15
CA LEU A 346 -11.34 5.01 -16.42
C LEU A 346 -11.35 6.37 -17.12
N GLU A 347 -10.84 7.39 -16.45
CA GLU A 347 -10.89 8.75 -16.97
C GLU A 347 -9.50 9.40 -16.98
N GLY A 348 -9.11 9.90 -18.12
CA GLY A 348 -7.98 10.82 -18.29
C GLY A 348 -8.46 12.22 -18.64
N THR A 349 -7.55 13.02 -19.14
CA THR A 349 -7.82 14.32 -19.73
C THR A 349 -7.04 14.46 -21.06
N ALA A 350 -7.33 15.49 -21.83
CA ALA A 350 -6.57 15.77 -23.04
C ALA A 350 -5.06 15.99 -22.77
N ALA A 351 -4.72 16.55 -21.60
CA ALA A 351 -3.34 16.81 -21.16
C ALA A 351 -2.70 15.59 -20.46
N GLU A 352 -3.49 14.84 -19.69
CA GLU A 352 -3.04 13.68 -18.89
C GLU A 352 -3.92 12.47 -19.22
N LYS A 353 -3.44 11.66 -20.13
CA LYS A 353 -4.16 10.49 -20.62
C LYS A 353 -4.07 9.34 -19.60
N ALA A 354 -5.16 8.60 -19.44
CA ALA A 354 -5.15 7.36 -18.66
C ALA A 354 -4.67 6.20 -19.55
N ALA A 355 -3.45 5.72 -19.35
CA ALA A 355 -2.82 4.75 -20.24
C ALA A 355 -2.34 3.47 -19.54
N TYR A 356 -2.41 2.35 -20.28
CA TYR A 356 -1.89 1.04 -19.83
C TYR A 356 -2.54 0.52 -18.55
N ASN A 357 -3.84 0.76 -18.36
CA ASN A 357 -4.56 0.38 -17.15
C ASN A 357 -5.37 -0.91 -17.35
N LEU A 358 -5.50 -1.70 -16.31
CA LEU A 358 -6.37 -2.86 -16.21
C LEU A 358 -7.37 -2.68 -15.07
N LEU A 359 -8.65 -2.62 -15.36
CA LEU A 359 -9.74 -2.62 -14.38
C LEU A 359 -10.56 -3.90 -14.55
N ASN A 360 -10.54 -4.76 -13.56
CA ASN A 360 -11.30 -6.01 -13.57
C ASN A 360 -12.16 -6.13 -12.31
N GLY A 361 -13.46 -6.11 -12.48
CA GLY A 361 -14.41 -6.25 -11.39
C GLY A 361 -15.62 -5.33 -11.47
N TYR A 362 -16.01 -4.76 -10.31
CA TYR A 362 -17.25 -4.00 -10.18
C TYR A 362 -17.00 -2.59 -9.63
N ARG A 363 -17.49 -1.58 -10.35
CA ARG A 363 -17.45 -0.16 -9.97
C ARG A 363 -16.08 0.36 -9.53
N ASN A 364 -15.01 -0.12 -10.14
CA ASN A 364 -13.70 0.46 -9.90
C ASN A 364 -13.59 1.80 -10.66
N THR A 365 -13.00 2.79 -10.02
CA THR A 365 -12.79 4.13 -10.59
C THR A 365 -11.30 4.45 -10.63
N VAL A 366 -10.77 4.74 -11.82
CA VAL A 366 -9.38 5.11 -12.04
C VAL A 366 -9.35 6.41 -12.83
N THR A 367 -8.71 7.45 -12.26
CA THR A 367 -8.66 8.78 -12.87
C THR A 367 -7.23 9.30 -12.94
N LYS A 368 -6.85 9.89 -14.09
CA LYS A 368 -5.50 10.47 -14.33
C LYS A 368 -4.38 9.51 -13.91
N ALA A 369 -4.45 8.28 -14.36
CA ALA A 369 -3.58 7.22 -13.91
C ALA A 369 -2.93 6.45 -15.06
N GLU A 370 -1.73 5.94 -14.86
CA GLU A 370 -0.94 5.23 -15.84
C GLU A 370 -0.30 3.98 -15.24
N HIS A 371 -0.32 2.85 -15.98
CA HIS A 371 0.18 1.54 -15.53
C HIS A 371 -0.48 1.04 -14.24
N VAL A 372 -1.80 1.21 -14.11
CA VAL A 372 -2.57 0.78 -12.95
C VAL A 372 -3.30 -0.53 -13.23
N SER A 373 -3.18 -1.49 -12.32
CA SER A 373 -3.93 -2.75 -12.33
C SER A 373 -4.86 -2.83 -11.13
N VAL A 374 -6.17 -2.89 -11.35
CA VAL A 374 -7.18 -3.01 -10.31
C VAL A 374 -7.98 -4.29 -10.52
N ILE A 375 -8.01 -5.15 -9.50
CA ILE A 375 -8.81 -6.39 -9.49
C ILE A 375 -9.67 -6.40 -8.23
N GLY A 376 -10.99 -6.33 -8.38
CA GLY A 376 -11.94 -6.30 -7.26
C GLY A 376 -13.06 -5.30 -7.46
N SER A 377 -13.64 -4.80 -6.36
CA SER A 377 -14.83 -3.98 -6.39
C SER A 377 -14.64 -2.64 -5.68
N GLU A 378 -15.24 -1.59 -6.25
CA GLU A 378 -15.33 -0.27 -5.61
C GLU A 378 -13.98 0.36 -5.22
N ASN A 379 -12.90 -0.03 -5.90
CA ASN A 379 -11.61 0.59 -5.69
C ASN A 379 -11.54 1.94 -6.41
N THR A 380 -10.84 2.89 -5.80
CA THR A 380 -10.58 4.22 -6.36
C THR A 380 -9.07 4.46 -6.45
N VAL A 381 -8.59 4.79 -7.66
CA VAL A 381 -7.20 5.19 -7.89
C VAL A 381 -7.20 6.51 -8.63
N GLU A 382 -6.65 7.54 -8.01
CA GLU A 382 -6.66 8.89 -8.55
C GLU A 382 -5.25 9.47 -8.60
N ASN A 383 -4.89 10.13 -9.71
CA ASN A 383 -3.62 10.84 -9.87
C ASN A 383 -2.42 10.00 -9.44
N SER A 384 -2.33 8.75 -9.94
CA SER A 384 -1.38 7.75 -9.47
C SER A 384 -0.80 6.93 -10.63
N LYS A 385 0.45 6.45 -10.48
CA LYS A 385 1.14 5.65 -11.48
C LYS A 385 1.65 4.34 -10.91
N SER A 386 1.70 3.30 -11.77
CA SER A 386 2.28 1.99 -11.46
C SER A 386 1.70 1.33 -10.20
N GLN A 387 0.37 1.33 -10.08
CA GLN A 387 -0.33 0.76 -8.93
C GLN A 387 -0.87 -0.64 -9.24
N THR A 388 -0.73 -1.56 -8.28
CA THR A 388 -1.42 -2.85 -8.30
C THR A 388 -2.35 -2.94 -7.09
N VAL A 389 -3.66 -3.01 -7.34
CA VAL A 389 -4.71 -3.04 -6.31
C VAL A 389 -5.53 -4.30 -6.45
N ILE A 390 -5.57 -5.12 -5.41
CA ILE A 390 -6.34 -6.37 -5.38
C ILE A 390 -7.23 -6.37 -4.15
N GLY A 391 -8.54 -6.41 -4.35
CA GLY A 391 -9.55 -6.41 -3.28
C GLY A 391 -10.60 -5.33 -3.44
N ASP A 392 -11.26 -4.95 -2.34
CA ASP A 392 -12.44 -4.10 -2.42
C ASP A 392 -12.28 -2.79 -1.66
N SER A 393 -12.90 -1.73 -2.18
CA SER A 393 -13.03 -0.42 -1.52
C SER A 393 -11.69 0.21 -1.10
N ASN A 394 -10.60 -0.10 -1.80
CA ASN A 394 -9.32 0.54 -1.56
C ASN A 394 -9.29 1.91 -2.26
N LYS A 395 -8.68 2.89 -1.61
CA LYS A 395 -8.51 4.24 -2.12
C LYS A 395 -7.03 4.60 -2.19
N ILE A 396 -6.56 4.97 -3.38
CA ILE A 396 -5.19 5.38 -3.62
C ILE A 396 -5.21 6.73 -4.33
N THR A 397 -4.56 7.72 -3.75
CA THR A 397 -4.56 9.09 -4.29
C THR A 397 -3.17 9.70 -4.29
N ASP A 398 -2.88 10.48 -5.34
CA ASP A 398 -1.65 11.28 -5.47
C ASP A 398 -0.33 10.46 -5.31
N ARG A 399 -0.37 9.20 -5.75
CA ARG A 399 0.81 8.32 -5.82
C ARG A 399 1.48 8.42 -7.19
N ASN A 400 1.69 9.64 -7.62
CA ASN A 400 2.52 9.97 -8.77
C ASN A 400 3.72 10.77 -8.26
N ALA A 401 4.79 10.72 -9.00
CA ALA A 401 5.95 11.55 -8.70
C ALA A 401 5.59 13.02 -8.95
N GLY A 402 5.33 13.73 -7.88
CA GLY A 402 4.99 15.14 -7.93
C GLY A 402 6.09 15.99 -8.57
N THR A 403 5.69 17.03 -9.27
CA THR A 403 6.55 18.06 -9.80
C THR A 403 7.16 18.86 -8.65
N VAL A 404 8.34 18.49 -8.19
CA VAL A 404 9.16 19.39 -7.39
C VAL A 404 10.12 20.12 -8.33
N SER A 405 9.97 21.44 -8.36
CA SER A 405 10.77 22.37 -9.12
C SER A 405 12.27 21.98 -9.13
N GLY A 406 12.81 21.63 -10.29
CA GLY A 406 14.23 21.64 -10.61
C GLY A 406 14.99 20.31 -10.65
N LYS A 407 14.43 19.15 -10.26
CA LYS A 407 15.10 17.83 -10.36
C LYS A 407 14.10 16.68 -10.59
N GLN A 408 13.29 16.79 -11.61
CA GLN A 408 12.13 15.94 -11.87
C GLN A 408 12.46 14.54 -12.39
N GLU A 409 13.58 14.32 -13.06
CA GLU A 409 13.83 13.10 -13.83
C GLU A 409 14.27 11.88 -13.01
N GLU A 410 14.86 12.06 -11.85
CA GLU A 410 15.35 10.93 -11.04
C GLU A 410 14.31 10.36 -10.08
N ARG A 411 13.26 11.12 -9.77
CA ARG A 411 12.26 10.74 -8.74
C ARG A 411 11.06 9.98 -9.26
N THR A 412 10.82 10.04 -10.57
CA THR A 412 9.62 9.48 -11.22
C THR A 412 9.74 8.00 -11.58
N LYS A 413 10.91 7.41 -11.46
CA LYS A 413 11.20 6.11 -12.12
C LYS A 413 10.75 4.88 -11.35
N ASN A 414 10.50 4.96 -10.05
CA ASN A 414 10.39 3.76 -9.22
C ASN A 414 9.18 3.68 -8.29
N VAL A 415 8.10 4.42 -8.53
CA VAL A 415 6.88 4.22 -7.74
C VAL A 415 6.10 3.03 -8.29
N SER A 416 6.03 1.95 -7.54
CA SER A 416 5.23 0.79 -7.86
C SER A 416 4.62 0.24 -6.58
N ASP A 417 3.36 0.58 -6.31
CA ASP A 417 2.70 0.13 -5.09
C ASP A 417 1.91 -1.16 -5.31
N LEU A 418 1.91 -2.00 -4.31
CA LEU A 418 1.09 -3.20 -4.22
C LEU A 418 0.14 -3.09 -3.03
N VAL A 419 -1.16 -3.03 -3.28
CA VAL A 419 -2.20 -2.96 -2.25
C VAL A 419 -3.13 -4.16 -2.38
N ILE A 420 -3.13 -5.02 -1.37
CA ILE A 420 -3.98 -6.22 -1.31
C ILE A 420 -4.85 -6.16 -0.07
N GLY A 421 -6.18 -6.25 -0.24
CA GLY A 421 -7.13 -6.28 0.86
C GLY A 421 -8.30 -5.34 0.67
N LYS A 422 -8.95 -4.96 1.77
CA LYS A 422 -10.18 -4.17 1.73
C LYS A 422 -10.05 -2.86 2.52
N GLY A 423 -10.55 -1.76 1.94
CA GLY A 423 -10.71 -0.52 2.66
C GLY A 423 -9.40 0.20 3.01
N ASN A 424 -8.31 -0.08 2.31
CA ASN A 424 -7.05 0.62 2.51
C ASN A 424 -7.12 2.02 1.88
N ASP A 425 -6.64 3.04 2.61
CA ASP A 425 -6.60 4.45 2.22
C ASP A 425 -5.14 4.94 2.16
N ILE A 426 -4.59 4.98 0.96
CA ILE A 426 -3.20 5.33 0.71
C ILE A 426 -3.15 6.67 -0.02
N SER A 427 -2.50 7.65 0.56
CA SER A 427 -2.39 8.97 -0.06
C SER A 427 -0.94 9.48 -0.09
N GLY A 428 -0.58 10.08 -1.22
CA GLY A 428 0.59 10.91 -1.34
C GLY A 428 0.10 12.36 -1.38
N ASN A 429 0.60 13.20 -0.51
CA ASN A 429 0.31 14.64 -0.57
C ASN A 429 1.54 15.36 -0.08
N ASP A 430 2.57 15.48 -0.91
CA ASP A 430 3.64 16.29 -0.42
C ASP A 430 4.58 16.93 -1.40
N THR A 431 4.74 18.23 -1.13
CA THR A 431 5.78 19.12 -1.59
C THR A 431 7.15 18.88 -0.93
N TYR A 432 7.23 18.11 0.16
CA TYR A 432 8.43 18.05 1.02
C TYR A 432 9.21 16.72 1.00
N MET A 433 8.60 15.59 0.63
CA MET A 433 9.27 14.29 0.66
C MET A 433 10.05 14.00 -0.62
N LYS A 434 11.36 13.84 -0.47
CA LYS A 434 12.28 13.44 -1.54
C LYS A 434 12.13 11.94 -1.81
N GLY A 435 11.42 11.59 -2.87
CA GLY A 435 11.36 10.23 -3.40
C GLY A 435 10.20 9.40 -2.84
N TYR A 436 9.12 9.32 -3.62
CA TYR A 436 8.14 8.27 -3.42
C TYR A 436 8.72 6.99 -4.04
N GLU A 437 9.02 6.02 -3.22
CA GLU A 437 9.42 4.69 -3.62
C GLU A 437 8.29 3.70 -3.31
N SER A 438 8.41 2.49 -3.84
CA SER A 438 7.38 1.47 -3.79
C SER A 438 6.88 1.16 -2.38
N LEU A 439 5.57 0.98 -2.24
CA LEU A 439 4.89 0.58 -1.03
C LEU A 439 4.21 -0.78 -1.23
N THR A 440 4.32 -1.66 -0.26
CA THR A 440 3.52 -2.88 -0.21
C THR A 440 2.58 -2.83 0.98
N VAL A 441 1.27 -2.94 0.75
CA VAL A 441 0.23 -3.05 1.79
C VAL A 441 -0.55 -4.33 1.58
N ILE A 442 -0.56 -5.20 2.57
CA ILE A 442 -1.35 -6.44 2.58
C ILE A 442 -2.18 -6.48 3.86
N GLY A 443 -3.49 -6.36 3.74
CA GLY A 443 -4.41 -6.33 4.87
C GLY A 443 -5.58 -5.37 4.66
N ASN A 444 -6.34 -5.10 5.72
CA ASN A 444 -7.58 -4.36 5.63
C ASN A 444 -7.54 -3.07 6.46
N ASN A 445 -8.26 -2.04 5.99
CA ASN A 445 -8.48 -0.78 6.68
C ASN A 445 -7.18 -0.07 7.11
N ASN A 446 -6.09 -0.27 6.37
CA ASN A 446 -4.85 0.44 6.62
C ASN A 446 -4.94 1.84 6.04
N LYS A 447 -4.46 2.81 6.78
CA LYS A 447 -4.32 4.19 6.32
C LYS A 447 -2.85 4.57 6.30
N ALA A 448 -2.35 5.00 5.15
CA ALA A 448 -0.99 5.47 5.02
C ALA A 448 -0.95 6.81 4.26
N VAL A 449 -0.36 7.81 4.89
CA VAL A 449 -0.16 9.15 4.33
C VAL A 449 1.32 9.35 4.06
N ASN A 450 1.67 9.73 2.84
CA ASN A 450 3.05 9.93 2.37
C ASN A 450 4.01 8.74 2.64
N PRO A 451 3.59 7.48 2.40
CA PRO A 451 4.48 6.34 2.61
C PRO A 451 5.51 6.20 1.50
N SER A 452 6.70 5.67 1.82
CA SER A 452 7.79 5.40 0.87
C SER A 452 8.60 4.17 1.27
N SER A 453 9.06 3.38 0.30
CA SER A 453 10.00 2.24 0.48
C SER A 453 9.64 1.30 1.64
N SER A 454 8.35 1.02 1.86
CA SER A 454 7.90 0.33 3.07
C SER A 454 7.03 -0.88 2.77
N ILE A 455 7.00 -1.81 3.73
CA ILE A 455 6.14 -2.99 3.71
C ILE A 455 5.21 -2.94 4.91
N VAL A 456 3.91 -3.05 4.66
CA VAL A 456 2.85 -3.06 5.69
C VAL A 456 2.01 -4.32 5.52
N ILE A 457 2.01 -5.20 6.50
CA ILE A 457 1.21 -6.44 6.50
C ILE A 457 0.40 -6.51 7.78
N GLY A 458 -0.92 -6.49 7.67
CA GLY A 458 -1.85 -6.52 8.79
C GLY A 458 -3.01 -5.53 8.62
N ASP A 459 -3.85 -5.44 9.63
CA ASP A 459 -5.08 -4.66 9.58
C ASP A 459 -5.04 -3.43 10.48
N ASN A 460 -5.81 -2.39 10.10
CA ASN A 460 -6.06 -1.18 10.87
C ASN A 460 -4.82 -0.35 11.22
N GLN A 461 -3.75 -0.48 10.45
CA GLN A 461 -2.56 0.34 10.63
C GLN A 461 -2.84 1.80 10.24
N LYS A 462 -2.33 2.75 11.03
CA LYS A 462 -2.42 4.18 10.77
C LYS A 462 -1.02 4.77 10.73
N LEU A 463 -0.56 5.07 9.53
CA LEU A 463 0.83 5.40 9.25
C LEU A 463 0.94 6.79 8.64
N SER A 464 1.88 7.58 9.11
CA SER A 464 2.15 8.91 8.56
C SER A 464 3.64 9.04 8.25
N ALA A 465 3.97 9.42 7.03
CA ALA A 465 5.33 9.65 6.55
C ALA A 465 6.30 8.47 6.81
N ILE A 466 5.78 7.23 6.75
CA ILE A 466 6.59 6.01 6.90
C ILE A 466 7.57 5.87 5.73
N LYS A 467 8.83 5.61 6.05
CA LYS A 467 9.90 5.46 5.06
C LYS A 467 10.84 4.31 5.44
N GLU A 468 11.22 3.48 4.45
CA GLU A 468 12.21 2.41 4.61
C GLU A 468 11.88 1.45 5.78
N SER A 469 10.59 1.19 6.01
CA SER A 469 10.13 0.46 7.19
C SER A 469 9.41 -0.83 6.86
N VAL A 470 9.46 -1.78 7.80
CA VAL A 470 8.71 -3.03 7.75
C VAL A 470 7.75 -3.06 8.93
N VAL A 471 6.44 -3.11 8.65
CA VAL A 471 5.37 -3.18 9.65
C VAL A 471 4.55 -4.44 9.43
N ILE A 472 4.62 -5.39 10.34
CA ILE A 472 3.89 -6.66 10.26
C ILE A 472 3.10 -6.86 11.55
N GLY A 473 1.77 -6.80 11.45
CA GLY A 473 0.86 -6.95 12.59
C GLY A 473 -0.38 -6.11 12.44
N SER A 474 -1.37 -6.34 13.28
CA SER A 474 -2.65 -5.64 13.23
C SER A 474 -2.86 -4.77 14.47
N MET A 475 -3.64 -3.71 14.30
CA MET A 475 -4.12 -2.84 15.38
C MET A 475 -5.62 -3.08 15.60
N THR A 476 -6.18 -2.68 16.74
CA THR A 476 -7.64 -2.66 16.89
C THR A 476 -8.25 -1.46 16.14
N PRO A 477 -9.49 -1.59 15.63
CA PRO A 477 -10.18 -0.47 14.97
C PRO A 477 -10.37 0.75 15.87
N GLU A 478 -10.45 0.53 17.19
CA GLU A 478 -10.78 1.52 18.22
C GLU A 478 -9.56 2.30 18.70
N GLU A 479 -8.36 1.82 18.45
CA GLU A 479 -7.14 2.55 18.77
C GLU A 479 -7.08 3.81 17.94
N LYS A 480 -7.37 4.93 18.59
CA LYS A 480 -7.06 6.23 18.01
C LYS A 480 -5.54 6.27 17.86
N ALA A 481 -5.07 6.29 16.62
CA ALA A 481 -3.68 6.65 16.39
C ALA A 481 -3.47 8.00 17.06
N ASP A 482 -2.48 8.09 17.96
CA ASP A 482 -1.97 9.38 18.35
C ASP A 482 -1.45 10.03 17.05
N PRO A 483 -2.04 11.14 16.58
CA PRO A 483 -1.62 11.79 15.33
C PRO A 483 -0.15 12.24 15.38
N ASP A 484 0.42 12.34 16.57
CA ASP A 484 1.79 12.76 16.81
C ASP A 484 2.77 11.56 16.82
N ILE A 485 2.28 10.33 16.94
CA ILE A 485 3.10 9.11 16.85
C ILE A 485 3.01 8.55 15.44
N GLY A 486 3.69 9.20 14.51
CA GLY A 486 3.90 8.64 13.18
C GLY A 486 4.98 7.57 13.23
N GLN A 487 4.74 6.38 12.70
CA GLN A 487 5.80 5.41 12.45
C GLN A 487 6.72 6.02 11.39
N LYS A 488 7.85 6.56 11.82
CA LYS A 488 8.76 7.32 10.95
C LYS A 488 10.06 6.54 10.79
N HIS A 489 10.57 6.57 9.57
CA HIS A 489 11.90 6.17 9.11
C HIS A 489 12.55 4.85 9.61
N ALA A 490 12.87 3.97 8.66
CA ALA A 490 13.78 2.83 8.80
C ALA A 490 13.50 1.90 10.00
N SER A 491 12.21 1.68 10.34
CA SER A 491 11.83 0.88 11.50
C SER A 491 11.38 -0.53 11.12
N VAL A 492 11.65 -1.50 11.99
CA VAL A 492 11.12 -2.87 11.90
C VAL A 492 10.13 -3.11 13.02
N VAL A 493 8.86 -3.26 12.69
CA VAL A 493 7.76 -3.43 13.64
C VAL A 493 7.06 -4.75 13.33
N VAL A 494 7.12 -5.72 14.23
CA VAL A 494 6.50 -7.03 14.03
C VAL A 494 5.74 -7.46 15.28
N GLY A 495 4.43 -7.59 15.18
CA GLY A 495 3.57 -8.06 16.25
C GLY A 495 2.20 -7.38 16.28
N TYR A 496 1.24 -8.04 16.90
CA TYR A 496 -0.07 -7.46 17.17
C TYR A 496 0.08 -6.29 18.15
N HIS A 497 -0.45 -5.11 17.83
CA HIS A 497 -0.27 -3.86 18.57
C HIS A 497 1.19 -3.39 18.76
N ALA A 498 2.13 -3.91 17.99
CA ALA A 498 3.49 -3.40 18.00
C ALA A 498 3.54 -2.02 17.32
N GLN A 499 4.33 -1.10 17.88
CA GLN A 499 4.42 0.28 17.42
C GLN A 499 5.85 0.81 17.49
N SER A 500 6.18 1.68 16.54
CA SER A 500 7.42 2.45 16.54
C SER A 500 7.11 3.88 16.12
N GLY A 501 7.73 4.87 16.77
CA GLY A 501 7.59 6.25 16.34
C GLY A 501 7.92 7.25 17.44
N THR A 502 8.24 8.48 17.05
CA THR A 502 8.43 9.61 17.99
C THR A 502 7.60 10.80 17.56
N ARG A 503 7.32 11.71 18.51
CA ARG A 503 6.73 13.02 18.24
C ARG A 503 7.57 13.86 17.27
N ASP A 504 8.90 13.76 17.38
CA ASP A 504 9.84 14.66 16.72
C ASP A 504 10.61 14.06 15.54
N GLY A 505 10.10 12.99 14.94
CA GLY A 505 10.69 12.45 13.71
C GLY A 505 11.71 11.33 13.91
N GLY A 506 11.80 10.73 15.09
CA GLY A 506 12.65 9.57 15.38
C GLY A 506 12.30 8.31 14.60
N GLY A 507 13.25 7.40 14.52
CA GLY A 507 13.11 6.16 13.77
C GLY A 507 14.31 5.25 13.93
N MET A 508 14.47 4.33 12.98
CA MET A 508 15.48 3.26 13.02
C MET A 508 15.28 2.30 14.19
N ASN A 509 14.02 2.08 14.58
CA ASN A 509 13.67 1.27 15.73
C ASN A 509 13.34 -0.16 15.34
N VAL A 510 13.53 -1.06 16.28
CA VAL A 510 13.10 -2.46 16.20
C VAL A 510 12.08 -2.72 17.31
N ALA A 511 10.82 -3.00 16.95
CA ALA A 511 9.75 -3.35 17.89
C ALA A 511 9.20 -4.73 17.51
N LEU A 512 9.58 -5.77 18.26
CA LEU A 512 9.21 -7.16 17.98
C LEU A 512 8.40 -7.76 19.15
N GLY A 513 7.15 -8.12 18.91
CA GLY A 513 6.31 -8.82 19.88
C GLY A 513 4.94 -8.19 20.06
N HIS A 514 4.03 -8.91 20.71
CA HIS A 514 2.69 -8.41 21.00
C HIS A 514 2.74 -7.17 21.90
N GLY A 515 2.31 -6.03 21.40
CA GLY A 515 2.29 -4.78 22.16
C GLY A 515 3.68 -4.19 22.47
N ALA A 516 4.73 -4.60 21.76
CA ALA A 516 6.05 -3.98 21.86
C ALA A 516 5.99 -2.54 21.33
N LYS A 517 6.55 -1.59 22.09
CA LYS A 517 6.51 -0.17 21.72
C LYS A 517 7.89 0.46 21.83
N ALA A 518 8.37 1.05 20.75
CA ALA A 518 9.65 1.73 20.64
C ALA A 518 9.40 3.18 20.16
N TYR A 519 9.39 4.14 21.06
CA TYR A 519 8.98 5.51 20.77
C TYR A 519 10.12 6.52 20.71
N GLY A 520 11.36 6.11 20.90
CA GLY A 520 12.53 6.95 20.77
C GLY A 520 13.32 6.72 19.47
N TRP A 521 14.64 6.91 19.56
CA TRP A 521 15.55 6.79 18.43
C TRP A 521 16.49 5.58 18.54
N GLN A 522 16.62 4.79 17.46
CA GLN A 522 17.55 3.66 17.36
C GLN A 522 17.39 2.64 18.50
N GLU A 523 16.16 2.39 18.88
CA GLU A 523 15.80 1.48 19.97
C GLU A 523 15.57 0.06 19.50
N THR A 524 15.80 -0.88 20.37
CA THR A 524 15.42 -2.28 20.20
C THR A 524 14.50 -2.72 21.33
N VAL A 525 13.23 -3.01 21.03
CA VAL A 525 12.24 -3.53 21.97
C VAL A 525 11.76 -4.89 21.49
N THR A 526 12.12 -5.94 22.18
CA THR A 526 11.73 -7.31 21.83
C THR A 526 11.01 -7.96 23.00
N GLY A 527 9.75 -8.34 22.79
CA GLY A 527 8.97 -9.08 23.79
C GLY A 527 7.53 -8.61 23.91
N ILE A 528 6.80 -9.24 24.85
CA ILE A 528 5.38 -8.97 25.05
C ILE A 528 5.20 -7.70 25.90
N LYS A 529 4.47 -6.72 25.38
CA LYS A 529 4.11 -5.47 26.08
C LYS A 529 5.31 -4.78 26.77
N SER A 530 6.48 -4.90 26.16
CA SER A 530 7.65 -4.12 26.58
C SER A 530 7.63 -2.77 25.88
N ILE A 531 8.00 -1.72 26.59
CA ILE A 531 7.80 -0.33 26.16
C ILE A 531 9.07 0.47 26.43
N VAL A 532 9.51 1.24 25.45
CA VAL A 532 10.36 2.40 25.62
C VAL A 532 9.50 3.64 25.34
N GLU A 533 9.25 4.44 26.35
CA GLU A 533 8.47 5.67 26.24
C GLU A 533 9.42 6.83 25.85
N ALA A 534 8.94 7.70 24.95
CA ALA A 534 9.61 8.94 24.64
C ALA A 534 8.73 10.12 25.06
N GLY A 535 9.27 11.03 25.84
CA GLY A 535 8.61 12.27 26.24
C GLY A 535 8.81 13.37 25.20
N SER A 536 10.04 13.81 25.01
CA SER A 536 10.44 14.80 23.98
C SER A 536 11.93 14.63 23.67
N GLY A 537 12.34 15.07 22.49
CA GLY A 537 13.74 15.03 22.10
C GLY A 537 14.27 13.60 21.87
N TYR A 538 15.36 13.25 22.54
CA TYR A 538 16.10 12.00 22.36
C TYR A 538 15.92 10.98 23.50
N ASP A 539 14.77 11.04 24.15
CA ASP A 539 14.44 10.04 25.18
C ASP A 539 14.49 8.62 24.59
N GLY A 540 15.03 7.70 25.38
CA GLY A 540 15.18 6.30 24.98
C GLY A 540 16.25 6.00 23.92
N TYR A 541 17.05 6.99 23.52
CA TYR A 541 18.07 6.80 22.46
C TYR A 541 18.98 5.61 22.75
N LEU A 542 19.09 4.68 21.77
CA LEU A 542 19.85 3.42 21.88
C LEU A 542 19.40 2.47 23.01
N ALA A 543 18.20 2.62 23.55
CA ALA A 543 17.69 1.67 24.54
C ALA A 543 17.50 0.28 23.93
N SER A 544 17.82 -0.76 24.69
CA SER A 544 17.69 -2.16 24.29
C SER A 544 16.89 -2.95 25.32
N VAL A 545 15.71 -3.41 24.97
CA VAL A 545 14.78 -4.10 25.86
C VAL A 545 14.42 -5.47 25.32
N TYR A 546 14.70 -6.51 26.10
CA TYR A 546 14.42 -7.90 25.74
C TYR A 546 13.59 -8.59 26.83
N GLY A 547 12.48 -9.20 26.45
CA GLY A 547 11.60 -9.95 27.34
C GLY A 547 10.22 -9.34 27.52
N GLY A 548 9.48 -9.74 28.56
CA GLY A 548 8.08 -9.35 28.71
C GLY A 548 7.84 -8.26 29.76
N LEU A 549 6.90 -7.32 29.43
CA LEU A 549 6.39 -6.33 30.39
C LEU A 549 7.48 -5.42 30.98
N ASN A 550 8.55 -5.19 30.25
CA ASN A 550 9.61 -4.27 30.66
C ASN A 550 9.26 -2.85 30.22
N THR A 551 9.69 -1.86 31.02
CA THR A 551 9.42 -0.45 30.73
C THR A 551 10.70 0.38 30.88
N VAL A 552 11.01 1.16 29.86
CA VAL A 552 11.89 2.33 29.94
C VAL A 552 10.97 3.56 29.88
N ALA A 553 10.75 4.20 31.00
CA ALA A 553 9.89 5.37 31.12
C ALA A 553 10.71 6.66 31.11
N SER A 554 10.19 7.68 30.46
CA SER A 554 10.71 9.03 30.48
C SER A 554 9.97 9.86 31.52
N ASN A 555 10.67 10.56 32.36
CA ASN A 555 10.10 11.29 33.52
C ASN A 555 10.05 12.81 33.38
N LYS A 556 10.66 13.42 32.36
CA LYS A 556 10.73 14.88 32.28
C LYS A 556 10.69 15.44 30.86
N ALA A 557 9.98 16.57 30.73
CA ALA A 557 9.89 17.34 29.49
C ALA A 557 11.21 18.03 29.05
N ASP A 558 12.19 18.11 29.95
CA ASP A 558 13.37 18.97 29.76
C ASP A 558 14.73 18.23 29.85
N GLN A 559 14.75 16.91 29.96
CA GLN A 559 15.97 16.10 30.01
C GLN A 559 15.84 14.83 29.20
N ASN A 560 16.84 14.53 28.40
CA ASN A 560 16.92 13.26 27.69
C ASN A 560 17.22 12.12 28.67
N ASP A 561 16.26 11.27 28.91
CA ASP A 561 16.37 10.09 29.76
C ASP A 561 16.07 8.77 29.02
N GLY A 562 16.34 7.64 29.67
CA GLY A 562 16.20 6.33 29.06
C GLY A 562 17.33 5.96 28.10
N MET A 563 18.33 6.83 27.90
CA MET A 563 19.40 6.64 26.91
C MET A 563 20.30 5.46 27.27
N ALA A 564 20.61 4.64 26.27
CA ALA A 564 21.49 3.47 26.38
C ALA A 564 21.13 2.47 27.51
N ASN A 565 19.88 2.47 27.95
CA ASN A 565 19.42 1.49 28.94
C ASN A 565 19.31 0.11 28.27
N THR A 566 19.82 -0.91 28.97
CA THR A 566 19.67 -2.31 28.55
C THR A 566 18.86 -3.09 29.58
N ILE A 567 17.72 -3.61 29.20
CA ILE A 567 16.84 -4.42 30.05
C ILE A 567 16.70 -5.81 29.45
N VAL A 568 17.01 -6.84 30.23
CA VAL A 568 16.78 -8.24 29.83
C VAL A 568 16.01 -8.96 30.94
N GLY A 569 14.83 -9.46 30.59
CA GLY A 569 14.02 -10.21 31.56
C GLY A 569 12.55 -9.83 31.56
N THR A 570 11.91 -9.81 32.74
CA THR A 570 10.47 -9.62 32.82
C THR A 570 10.09 -8.64 33.91
N LEU A 571 9.13 -7.75 33.64
CA LEU A 571 8.60 -6.79 34.62
C LEU A 571 9.67 -5.86 35.20
N ASN A 572 10.74 -5.58 34.50
CA ASN A 572 11.73 -4.62 34.92
C ASN A 572 11.34 -3.21 34.49
N LYS A 573 11.74 -2.21 35.28
CA LYS A 573 11.46 -0.80 34.98
C LYS A 573 12.72 0.04 35.13
N THR A 574 12.94 0.95 34.17
CA THR A 574 13.80 2.11 34.35
C THR A 574 12.98 3.38 34.16
N GLU A 575 13.21 4.41 34.96
CA GLU A 575 12.52 5.71 34.83
C GLU A 575 13.48 6.83 35.25
N GLY A 576 13.66 7.81 34.37
CA GLY A 576 14.62 8.87 34.69
C GLY A 576 16.03 8.30 34.91
N ALA A 577 16.52 7.43 34.04
CA ALA A 577 17.82 6.76 34.22
C ALA A 577 18.52 6.63 32.87
N ASN A 578 19.86 6.79 32.85
CA ASN A 578 20.69 6.61 31.66
C ASN A 578 21.78 5.56 31.89
N GLY A 579 22.09 4.76 30.88
CA GLY A 579 23.14 3.73 30.95
C GLY A 579 22.85 2.60 31.94
N ALA A 580 21.58 2.36 32.30
CA ALA A 580 21.23 1.30 33.24
C ALA A 580 21.30 -0.07 32.55
N LEU A 581 21.91 -1.04 33.25
CA LEU A 581 21.93 -2.46 32.87
C LEU A 581 21.05 -3.26 33.82
N VAL A 582 19.93 -3.79 33.37
CA VAL A 582 18.95 -4.48 34.22
C VAL A 582 18.71 -5.90 33.69
N PHE A 583 19.06 -6.90 34.51
CA PHE A 583 18.90 -8.32 34.19
C PHE A 583 18.05 -9.03 35.22
N GLY A 584 17.00 -9.73 34.82
CA GLY A 584 16.18 -10.54 35.72
C GLY A 584 14.71 -10.16 35.73
N ALA A 585 14.06 -10.22 36.92
CA ALA A 585 12.64 -10.00 37.01
C ALA A 585 12.27 -9.01 38.12
N GLY A 586 11.37 -8.06 37.78
CA GLY A 586 10.82 -7.13 38.76
C GLY A 586 11.82 -6.14 39.36
N ASN A 587 12.93 -5.87 38.69
CA ASN A 587 13.87 -4.85 39.11
C ASN A 587 13.39 -3.46 38.72
N SER A 588 13.70 -2.45 39.56
CA SER A 588 13.38 -1.05 39.31
C SER A 588 14.62 -0.16 39.49
N VAL A 589 14.89 0.66 38.49
CA VAL A 589 15.96 1.66 38.52
C VAL A 589 15.32 3.02 38.20
N THR A 590 15.33 3.92 39.21
CA THR A 590 14.68 5.21 39.07
C THR A 590 15.64 6.35 39.41
N HIS A 591 15.46 7.51 38.80
CA HIS A 591 16.23 8.76 39.04
C HIS A 591 17.75 8.58 39.05
N SER A 592 18.27 7.71 38.17
CA SER A 592 19.67 7.37 38.08
C SER A 592 20.38 8.19 37.02
N PHE A 593 20.59 9.46 37.33
CA PHE A 593 21.42 10.38 36.55
C PHE A 593 22.68 10.71 37.29
N GLY A 594 23.79 10.81 36.57
CA GLY A 594 25.00 11.42 37.08
C GLY A 594 24.91 12.96 37.05
N THR A 595 25.73 13.61 37.82
CA THR A 595 25.89 15.06 37.72
C THR A 595 26.58 15.36 36.39
N ALA A 596 25.96 16.17 35.56
CA ALA A 596 26.57 16.56 34.31
C ALA A 596 27.87 17.31 34.58
N PRO A 597 28.96 17.03 33.86
CA PRO A 597 30.16 17.84 33.96
C PRO A 597 29.85 19.27 33.53
N THR A 598 30.61 20.21 34.05
CA THR A 598 30.61 21.58 33.61
C THR A 598 31.74 21.77 32.57
N ASP A 599 31.53 22.59 31.59
CA ASP A 599 32.58 23.02 30.67
C ASP A 599 33.62 23.93 31.36
N GLU A 600 34.66 24.36 30.64
CA GLU A 600 35.71 25.23 31.13
C GLU A 600 35.18 26.60 31.63
N ASP A 601 34.03 27.02 31.11
CA ASP A 601 33.34 28.25 31.48
C ASP A 601 32.36 28.08 32.66
N GLY A 602 32.20 26.87 33.18
CA GLY A 602 31.33 26.54 34.31
C GLY A 602 29.86 26.31 33.95
N ASN A 603 29.52 26.19 32.66
CA ASN A 603 28.16 25.88 32.22
C ASN A 603 27.91 24.37 32.33
N SER A 604 26.72 23.99 32.74
CA SER A 604 26.33 22.59 32.75
C SER A 604 26.28 22.03 31.35
N MET A 605 27.00 20.96 31.07
CA MET A 605 27.00 20.25 29.79
C MET A 605 25.71 19.43 29.53
N ASN A 606 24.73 19.50 30.42
CA ASN A 606 23.47 18.72 30.27
C ASN A 606 22.70 18.98 28.97
N GLU A 607 22.69 20.24 28.52
CA GLU A 607 22.03 20.59 27.27
C GLU A 607 22.88 20.24 26.05
N HIS A 608 24.18 20.13 26.21
CA HIS A 608 25.12 19.89 25.10
C HIS A 608 25.49 18.41 24.89
N TRP A 609 25.26 17.52 25.87
CA TRP A 609 25.55 16.10 25.69
C TRP A 609 24.67 15.45 24.62
N SER A 610 23.38 15.78 24.59
CA SER A 610 22.50 15.35 23.52
C SER A 610 22.96 15.89 22.17
N ASP A 611 23.36 17.16 22.11
CA ASP A 611 23.83 17.79 20.89
C ASP A 611 25.21 17.31 20.45
N ALA A 612 26.13 17.09 21.37
CA ALA A 612 27.48 16.58 21.06
C ALA A 612 27.44 15.10 20.62
N ILE A 613 26.62 14.28 21.28
CA ILE A 613 26.41 12.88 20.91
C ILE A 613 25.60 12.78 19.61
N LEU A 614 24.61 13.62 19.45
CA LEU A 614 23.64 13.54 18.35
C LEU A 614 24.05 14.46 17.18
N GLY A 615 24.59 15.65 17.40
CA GLY A 615 25.08 16.51 16.34
C GLY A 615 26.30 15.93 15.62
N GLY A 616 27.19 15.28 16.34
CA GLY A 616 28.29 14.48 15.77
C GLY A 616 27.84 13.09 15.33
N GLY A 617 26.98 12.43 16.14
CA GLY A 617 26.54 11.05 15.94
C GLY A 617 25.53 10.85 14.82
N GLN A 618 24.61 11.78 14.55
CA GLN A 618 23.67 11.66 13.44
C GLN A 618 24.37 11.54 12.10
N LYS A 619 25.42 12.27 11.90
CA LYS A 619 26.21 12.21 10.67
C LYS A 619 26.91 10.87 10.49
N TYR A 620 27.28 10.21 11.56
CA TYR A 620 28.00 8.93 11.57
C TYR A 620 27.09 7.71 11.78
N ALA A 621 25.99 7.83 12.51
CA ALA A 621 25.02 6.74 12.71
C ALA A 621 24.19 6.43 11.46
N MET A 622 24.12 7.34 10.51
CA MET A 622 23.34 7.20 9.27
C MET A 622 24.04 6.42 8.14
N GLY A 623 25.14 5.72 8.41
CA GLY A 623 25.65 4.72 7.47
C GLY A 623 27.01 4.96 6.84
N GLU A 624 27.85 5.82 7.40
CA GLU A 624 29.16 6.08 6.83
C GLU A 624 30.31 5.22 7.41
N GLY A 625 30.03 3.93 7.67
CA GLY A 625 31.07 2.91 7.91
C GLY A 625 31.60 2.78 9.35
N PRO A 626 32.53 1.86 9.62
CA PRO A 626 32.97 1.48 10.97
C PRO A 626 33.66 2.60 11.78
N LEU A 627 34.22 3.58 11.11
CA LEU A 627 34.84 4.74 11.79
C LEU A 627 33.79 5.61 12.52
N GLY A 628 32.57 5.74 11.98
CA GLY A 628 31.49 6.47 12.65
C GLY A 628 31.02 5.79 13.93
N HIS A 629 30.99 4.47 13.97
CA HIS A 629 30.61 3.72 15.18
C HIS A 629 31.67 3.87 16.29
N ASP A 630 32.95 4.01 15.98
CA ASP A 630 34.00 4.20 16.98
C ASP A 630 33.93 5.59 17.65
N GLU A 631 33.63 6.61 16.89
CA GLU A 631 33.42 7.95 17.46
C GLU A 631 32.13 8.03 18.30
N LEU A 632 31.03 7.40 17.83
CA LEU A 632 29.80 7.30 18.61
C LEU A 632 30.02 6.52 19.91
N ARG A 633 30.80 5.42 19.88
CA ARG A 633 31.17 4.65 21.07
C ARG A 633 31.95 5.48 22.07
N LYS A 634 32.93 6.26 21.62
CA LYS A 634 33.72 7.17 22.47
C LYS A 634 32.84 8.24 23.11
N ALA A 635 31.99 8.90 22.29
CA ALA A 635 31.06 9.92 22.78
C ALA A 635 30.09 9.37 23.79
N MET A 636 29.47 8.21 23.51
CA MET A 636 28.56 7.56 24.43
C MET A 636 29.28 7.08 25.72
N GLY A 637 30.49 6.50 25.60
CA GLY A 637 31.30 6.09 26.74
C GLY A 637 31.63 7.26 27.64
N LEU A 638 31.98 8.40 27.07
CA LEU A 638 32.24 9.63 27.83
C LEU A 638 30.98 10.13 28.55
N ALA A 639 29.84 10.20 27.81
CA ALA A 639 28.56 10.62 28.42
C ALA A 639 28.14 9.74 29.59
N MET A 640 28.22 8.41 29.42
CA MET A 640 27.83 7.48 30.47
C MET A 640 28.77 7.47 31.67
N SER A 641 30.09 7.70 31.46
CA SER A 641 31.05 7.73 32.54
C SER A 641 31.06 9.05 33.33
N THR A 642 30.56 10.13 32.76
CA THR A 642 30.56 11.46 33.39
C THR A 642 29.17 11.93 33.80
N GLY A 643 28.14 11.67 33.01
CA GLY A 643 26.77 12.18 33.25
C GLY A 643 25.71 11.11 33.39
N GLY A 644 26.00 9.88 32.98
CA GLY A 644 25.03 8.77 33.09
C GLY A 644 24.97 8.16 34.48
N GLY A 645 23.79 7.65 34.86
CA GLY A 645 23.62 6.93 36.14
C GLY A 645 24.37 5.61 36.19
N SER A 646 24.47 4.91 35.05
CA SER A 646 25.28 3.69 34.88
C SER A 646 25.09 2.66 36.00
N VAL A 647 23.85 2.34 36.36
CA VAL A 647 23.53 1.36 37.40
C VAL A 647 23.43 -0.02 36.81
N VAL A 648 24.05 -1.00 37.40
CA VAL A 648 23.94 -2.43 37.10
C VAL A 648 23.02 -3.09 38.12
N THR A 649 21.90 -3.65 37.66
CA THR A 649 20.98 -4.42 38.54
C THR A 649 20.78 -5.81 37.96
N MET A 650 21.16 -6.85 38.70
CA MET A 650 21.07 -8.25 38.26
C MET A 650 20.36 -9.09 39.32
N GLY A 651 19.32 -9.80 38.92
CA GLY A 651 18.55 -10.69 39.81
C GLY A 651 17.07 -10.32 39.82
N ASN A 652 16.41 -10.46 41.01
CA ASN A 652 14.97 -10.30 41.08
C ASN A 652 14.54 -9.30 42.15
N GLY A 653 13.61 -8.42 41.82
CA GLY A 653 12.99 -7.52 42.79
C GLY A 653 13.95 -6.52 43.44
N ASN A 654 15.06 -6.20 42.79
CA ASN A 654 15.97 -5.18 43.29
C ASN A 654 15.43 -3.78 42.97
N THR A 655 15.65 -2.85 43.89
CA THR A 655 15.26 -1.44 43.72
C THR A 655 16.48 -0.53 43.80
N SER A 656 16.64 0.32 42.85
CA SER A 656 17.61 1.39 42.77
C SER A 656 16.90 2.72 42.57
N ASP A 657 17.09 3.68 43.46
CA ASP A 657 16.50 5.01 43.32
C ASP A 657 17.52 6.09 43.72
N TYR A 658 17.72 7.08 42.90
CA TYR A 658 18.80 8.06 43.03
C TYR A 658 20.16 7.39 43.27
N ALA A 659 20.43 6.25 42.63
CA ALA A 659 21.73 5.60 42.69
C ALA A 659 22.51 5.87 41.39
N VAL A 660 23.84 6.04 41.54
CA VAL A 660 24.73 6.38 40.44
C VAL A 660 25.98 5.51 40.48
N HIS A 661 26.44 5.02 39.31
CA HIS A 661 27.66 4.20 39.17
C HIS A 661 27.71 3.01 40.15
N SER A 662 26.56 2.38 40.39
CA SER A 662 26.41 1.37 41.43
C SER A 662 26.02 0.02 40.85
N GLN A 663 26.36 -1.07 41.57
CA GLN A 663 26.03 -2.44 41.20
C GLN A 663 25.17 -3.08 42.27
N ILE A 664 24.07 -3.72 41.88
CA ILE A 664 23.13 -4.43 42.71
C ILE A 664 22.92 -5.82 42.14
N ILE A 665 23.39 -6.84 42.83
CA ILE A 665 23.33 -8.23 42.38
C ILE A 665 22.62 -9.08 43.41
N GLY A 666 21.67 -9.89 43.02
CA GLY A 666 20.91 -10.78 43.87
C GLY A 666 19.43 -10.50 43.91
N SER A 667 18.76 -10.69 45.04
CA SER A 667 17.31 -10.55 45.12
C SER A 667 16.84 -9.66 46.28
N GLY A 668 15.89 -8.79 45.97
CA GLY A 668 15.24 -7.92 46.96
C GLY A 668 16.16 -6.90 47.61
N ASN A 669 17.28 -6.57 47.00
CA ASN A 669 18.18 -5.52 47.47
C ASN A 669 17.63 -4.14 47.16
N ILE A 670 17.86 -3.18 48.04
CA ILE A 670 17.39 -1.80 47.93
C ILE A 670 18.59 -0.86 48.08
N LEU A 671 18.79 -0.01 47.07
CA LEU A 671 19.79 1.07 47.12
C LEU A 671 19.08 2.39 46.79
N THR A 672 18.98 3.26 47.77
CA THR A 672 18.26 4.52 47.62
C THR A 672 19.10 5.71 48.06
N GLY A 673 18.99 6.79 47.31
CA GLY A 673 19.48 8.12 47.63
C GLY A 673 18.35 9.14 47.66
N THR A 674 18.68 10.37 47.51
CA THR A 674 17.78 11.51 47.26
C THR A 674 18.39 12.39 46.18
N ALA A 675 17.62 13.30 45.63
CA ALA A 675 18.13 14.27 44.62
C ALA A 675 19.34 15.06 45.17
N ASN A 676 19.39 15.37 46.49
CA ASN A 676 20.47 16.14 47.11
C ASN A 676 21.63 15.26 47.61
N THR A 677 21.36 14.00 47.91
CA THR A 677 22.33 13.01 48.43
C THR A 677 22.16 11.68 47.72
N PRO A 678 22.58 11.58 46.45
CA PRO A 678 22.50 10.33 45.70
C PRO A 678 23.42 9.26 46.28
N SER A 679 23.06 8.00 46.18
CA SER A 679 23.91 6.87 46.52
C SER A 679 24.88 6.55 45.38
N ILE A 680 26.19 6.75 45.60
CA ILE A 680 27.19 6.75 44.51
C ILE A 680 28.27 5.69 44.71
N ASN A 681 28.65 5.01 43.61
CA ASN A 681 29.81 4.07 43.59
C ASN A 681 29.65 2.88 44.54
N ASN A 682 28.47 2.31 44.66
CA ASN A 682 28.20 1.21 45.60
C ASN A 682 28.18 -0.17 44.90
N THR A 683 28.57 -1.20 45.64
CA THR A 683 28.41 -2.60 45.22
C THR A 683 27.60 -3.32 46.28
N ILE A 684 26.44 -3.82 45.93
CA ILE A 684 25.57 -4.63 46.79
C ILE A 684 25.39 -6.01 46.15
N ASN A 685 25.72 -7.07 46.90
CA ASN A 685 25.57 -8.44 46.45
C ASN A 685 24.91 -9.30 47.53
N GLY A 686 23.82 -9.98 47.17
CA GLY A 686 23.18 -10.91 48.09
C GLY A 686 21.64 -10.79 48.12
N TYR A 687 21.05 -10.98 49.33
CA TYR A 687 19.59 -11.03 49.48
C TYR A 687 19.09 -10.02 50.50
N GLY A 688 18.12 -9.18 50.12
CA GLY A 688 17.43 -8.28 51.05
C GLY A 688 18.30 -7.22 51.72
N ASN A 689 19.40 -6.85 51.10
CA ASN A 689 20.28 -5.81 51.62
C ASN A 689 19.70 -4.42 51.31
N THR A 690 19.89 -3.47 52.20
CA THR A 690 19.45 -2.09 52.05
C THR A 690 20.60 -1.10 52.25
N GLY A 691 20.84 -0.23 51.26
CA GLY A 691 21.73 0.95 51.36
C GLY A 691 20.92 2.23 51.14
N ARG A 692 21.00 3.18 52.10
CA ARG A 692 20.31 4.47 51.95
C ARG A 692 21.28 5.63 52.13
N ASN A 693 21.36 6.54 51.17
CA ASN A 693 22.26 7.67 51.14
C ASN A 693 23.71 7.22 51.44
N VAL A 694 24.15 6.16 50.72
CA VAL A 694 25.47 5.52 50.94
C VAL A 694 26.40 5.82 49.75
N GLU A 695 27.70 5.93 50.04
CA GLU A 695 28.70 6.25 49.03
C GLU A 695 29.92 5.32 49.13
N ARG A 696 30.40 4.79 48.02
CA ARG A 696 31.57 3.89 47.90
C ARG A 696 31.50 2.68 48.85
N MET A 697 30.29 2.13 49.01
CA MET A 697 30.04 0.99 49.88
C MET A 697 30.21 -0.33 49.12
N SER A 698 30.84 -1.28 49.76
CA SER A 698 30.83 -2.69 49.33
C SER A 698 30.07 -3.55 50.34
N MET A 699 28.90 -4.10 49.94
CA MET A 699 28.04 -4.90 50.82
C MET A 699 27.81 -6.29 50.19
N MET A 700 28.10 -7.35 50.93
CA MET A 700 27.91 -8.72 50.49
C MET A 700 27.29 -9.57 51.62
N GLY A 701 26.13 -10.18 51.34
CA GLY A 701 25.44 -11.04 52.31
C GLY A 701 23.92 -10.89 52.31
N THR A 702 23.28 -11.16 53.45
CA THR A 702 21.83 -11.16 53.57
C THR A 702 21.35 -10.18 54.63
N GLY A 703 20.34 -9.38 54.32
CA GLY A 703 19.59 -8.57 55.26
C GLY A 703 20.39 -7.44 55.93
N ASN A 704 21.48 -7.02 55.32
CA ASN A 704 22.25 -5.86 55.79
C ASN A 704 21.50 -4.56 55.54
N ASN A 705 21.54 -3.61 56.47
CA ASN A 705 20.86 -2.31 56.37
C ASN A 705 21.82 -1.20 56.82
N MET A 706 22.32 -0.48 55.82
CA MET A 706 23.29 0.59 56.01
C MET A 706 22.68 1.92 55.56
N SER A 707 22.80 2.94 56.36
CA SER A 707 22.25 4.28 56.08
C SER A 707 23.30 5.34 56.34
N GLY A 708 23.42 6.33 55.45
CA GLY A 708 24.36 7.45 55.61
C GLY A 708 25.83 7.02 55.68
N SER A 709 26.17 5.84 55.22
CA SER A 709 27.53 5.29 55.32
C SER A 709 28.38 5.62 54.09
N THR A 710 29.71 5.79 54.34
CA THR A 710 30.68 6.14 53.28
C THR A 710 31.89 5.22 53.34
N ALA A 711 32.25 4.59 52.25
CA ALA A 711 33.45 3.76 52.07
C ALA A 711 33.52 2.56 53.05
N ASP A 712 32.40 1.99 53.44
CA ASP A 712 32.34 0.80 54.32
C ASP A 712 32.40 -0.50 53.47
N VAL A 713 33.09 -1.50 53.95
CA VAL A 713 33.11 -2.87 53.44
C VAL A 713 32.39 -3.77 54.42
N VAL A 714 31.26 -4.35 53.97
CA VAL A 714 30.41 -5.20 54.82
C VAL A 714 30.26 -6.56 54.13
N ILE A 715 30.81 -7.60 54.72
CA ILE A 715 30.69 -8.99 54.22
C ILE A 715 30.15 -9.86 55.37
N GLY A 716 28.92 -10.31 55.21
CA GLY A 716 28.19 -11.09 56.21
C GLY A 716 26.73 -10.72 56.25
N ASP A 717 25.98 -11.17 57.25
CA ASP A 717 24.55 -11.08 57.29
C ASP A 717 24.06 -10.21 58.45
N TYR A 718 22.95 -9.49 58.20
CA TYR A 718 22.16 -8.75 59.19
C TYR A 718 22.88 -7.60 59.88
N HIS A 719 23.89 -7.00 59.26
CA HIS A 719 24.50 -5.79 59.78
C HIS A 719 23.59 -4.57 59.61
N HIS A 720 23.31 -3.86 60.68
CA HIS A 720 22.56 -2.59 60.66
C HIS A 720 23.41 -1.47 61.25
N MET A 721 23.64 -0.42 60.48
CA MET A 721 24.43 0.75 60.92
C MET A 721 23.89 2.04 60.25
N ASP A 722 23.88 3.09 61.06
CA ASP A 722 23.63 4.45 60.59
C ASP A 722 24.90 5.28 60.66
N GLY A 723 25.36 5.90 59.59
CA GLY A 723 26.42 6.90 59.52
C GLY A 723 27.83 6.30 59.60
N GLY A 724 28.12 5.13 59.10
CA GLY A 724 29.46 4.52 59.04
C GLY A 724 30.41 5.23 58.07
N LYS A 725 31.75 5.22 58.38
CA LYS A 725 32.76 5.74 57.46
C LYS A 725 34.07 4.95 57.53
N ASN A 726 34.53 4.46 56.39
CA ASN A 726 35.78 3.70 56.24
C ASN A 726 35.86 2.45 57.11
N ASN A 727 34.74 1.75 57.35
CA ASN A 727 34.71 0.58 58.18
C ASN A 727 34.92 -0.70 57.42
N VAL A 728 35.54 -1.69 58.02
CA VAL A 728 35.66 -3.06 57.51
C VAL A 728 34.93 -4.02 58.49
N ILE A 729 33.82 -4.61 57.97
CA ILE A 729 32.97 -5.52 58.76
C ILE A 729 32.93 -6.89 58.04
N LEU A 730 33.48 -7.92 58.63
CA LEU A 730 33.55 -9.29 58.14
C LEU A 730 33.00 -10.26 59.19
N GLY A 731 31.82 -10.83 58.85
CA GLY A 731 31.12 -11.80 59.75
C GLY A 731 29.60 -11.63 59.62
N SER A 732 28.83 -12.25 60.54
CA SER A 732 27.38 -12.06 60.58
C SER A 732 26.90 -11.68 61.95
N MET A 733 25.81 -10.94 62.06
CA MET A 733 25.20 -10.56 63.35
C MET A 733 24.33 -11.70 63.91
N ALA A 734 24.19 -11.73 65.20
CA ALA A 734 23.23 -12.58 65.85
C ALA A 734 21.80 -12.15 65.55
N THR A 735 20.96 -13.11 65.26
CA THR A 735 19.56 -12.85 64.82
C THR A 735 18.54 -13.54 65.68
N GLU A 736 17.34 -12.96 65.76
CA GLU A 736 16.13 -13.60 66.29
C GLU A 736 15.08 -13.72 65.17
N LYS A 737 14.14 -14.66 65.37
CA LYS A 737 13.01 -14.81 64.48
C LYS A 737 11.87 -13.89 64.92
N LYS A 738 11.43 -13.00 64.04
CA LYS A 738 10.33 -12.09 64.28
C LYS A 738 9.25 -12.21 63.20
N THR A 739 8.01 -12.38 63.64
CA THR A 739 6.88 -12.39 62.72
C THR A 739 6.38 -10.98 62.52
N VAL A 740 6.51 -10.46 61.32
CA VAL A 740 6.05 -9.14 60.92
C VAL A 740 4.86 -9.24 59.97
N THR A 741 3.96 -8.25 60.04
CA THR A 741 2.85 -8.14 59.08
C THR A 741 3.26 -7.21 57.96
N LYS A 742 3.29 -7.74 56.73
CA LYS A 742 3.54 -6.95 55.52
C LYS A 742 2.23 -6.67 54.83
N THR A 743 2.10 -5.51 54.19
CA THR A 743 0.93 -5.13 53.40
C THR A 743 1.32 -5.09 51.94
N TYR A 744 0.59 -5.80 51.11
CA TYR A 744 0.68 -5.67 49.66
C TYR A 744 -0.49 -4.82 49.17
N THR A 745 -0.18 -3.76 48.45
CA THR A 745 -1.16 -2.83 47.90
C THR A 745 -1.01 -2.77 46.37
N MET A 746 -2.09 -3.06 45.64
CA MET A 746 -2.17 -2.88 44.19
C MET A 746 -2.99 -1.63 43.90
N LYS A 747 -2.51 -0.81 43.00
CA LYS A 747 -3.16 0.43 42.56
C LYS A 747 -3.47 0.38 41.09
N ASP A 748 -4.54 1.05 40.64
CA ASP A 748 -4.84 1.29 39.24
C ASP A 748 -3.92 2.39 38.66
N ALA A 749 -4.08 2.64 37.33
CA ALA A 749 -3.32 3.67 36.63
C ALA A 749 -3.58 5.10 37.14
N SER A 750 -4.67 5.33 37.89
CA SER A 750 -5.04 6.60 38.51
C SER A 750 -4.55 6.70 39.96
N GLY A 751 -3.84 5.70 40.47
CA GLY A 751 -3.31 5.66 41.84
C GLY A 751 -4.28 5.17 42.91
N ASN A 752 -5.50 4.77 42.54
CA ASN A 752 -6.49 4.25 43.49
C ASN A 752 -6.15 2.82 43.90
N VAL A 753 -6.33 2.48 45.17
CA VAL A 753 -6.09 1.16 45.68
C VAL A 753 -7.20 0.21 45.20
N ILE A 754 -6.83 -0.79 44.37
CA ILE A 754 -7.74 -1.84 43.88
C ILE A 754 -7.66 -3.13 44.69
N LEU A 755 -6.53 -3.35 45.40
CA LEU A 755 -6.35 -4.51 46.24
C LEU A 755 -5.39 -4.16 47.37
N GLU A 756 -5.77 -4.49 48.61
CA GLU A 756 -4.88 -4.49 49.78
C GLU A 756 -4.92 -5.87 50.44
N LYS A 757 -3.75 -6.48 50.60
CA LYS A 757 -3.60 -7.74 51.34
C LYS A 757 -2.55 -7.62 52.40
N LYS A 758 -2.90 -8.01 53.63
CA LYS A 758 -1.95 -8.16 54.71
C LYS A 758 -1.57 -9.63 54.88
N TYR A 759 -0.28 -9.89 54.99
CA TYR A 759 0.25 -11.22 55.18
C TYR A 759 1.36 -11.22 56.24
N LYS A 760 1.47 -12.32 56.97
CA LYS A 760 2.50 -12.49 58.00
C LYS A 760 3.70 -13.22 57.45
N VAL A 761 4.90 -12.66 57.68
CA VAL A 761 6.17 -13.29 57.32
C VAL A 761 7.02 -13.40 58.57
N THR A 762 7.60 -14.58 58.79
CA THR A 762 8.64 -14.76 59.82
C THR A 762 9.99 -14.55 59.17
N GLU A 763 10.71 -13.54 59.60
CA GLU A 763 12.04 -13.16 59.09
C GLU A 763 13.05 -13.12 60.24
N ASN A 764 14.33 -13.35 59.93
CA ASN A 764 15.42 -13.12 60.83
C ASN A 764 15.68 -11.61 60.92
N VAL A 765 15.80 -11.08 62.11
CA VAL A 765 16.18 -9.70 62.36
C VAL A 765 17.38 -9.68 63.27
N PRO A 766 18.33 -8.77 63.14
CA PRO A 766 19.47 -8.67 64.10
C PRO A 766 18.98 -8.35 65.48
N ILE A 767 19.61 -8.95 66.48
CA ILE A 767 19.29 -8.70 67.88
C ILE A 767 19.72 -7.27 68.28
N LYS A 768 20.79 -6.76 67.68
CA LYS A 768 21.27 -5.38 67.87
C LYS A 768 21.71 -4.76 66.53
N SER A 769 21.70 -3.43 66.48
CA SER A 769 22.38 -2.65 65.47
C SER A 769 23.77 -2.28 65.88
N HIS A 770 24.68 -2.01 64.93
CA HIS A 770 25.97 -1.38 65.24
C HIS A 770 25.77 0.02 65.77
N THR A 771 26.78 0.49 66.55
CA THR A 771 26.83 1.87 67.00
C THR A 771 26.84 2.84 65.79
N ALA A 772 25.99 3.87 65.88
CA ALA A 772 25.87 4.85 64.83
C ALA A 772 27.13 5.75 64.67
N ASN A 773 27.39 6.21 63.46
CA ASN A 773 28.45 7.16 63.10
C ASN A 773 29.90 6.70 63.47
N ILE A 774 30.15 5.41 63.50
CA ILE A 774 31.49 4.83 63.78
C ILE A 774 32.33 4.96 62.47
N SER A 775 33.58 5.38 62.66
CA SER A 775 34.55 5.58 61.63
C SER A 775 35.86 4.81 61.85
N ASN A 776 36.47 4.35 60.71
CA ASN A 776 37.76 3.67 60.67
C ASN A 776 37.80 2.39 61.49
N ALA A 777 36.69 1.70 61.65
CA ALA A 777 36.58 0.51 62.52
C ALA A 777 36.87 -0.79 61.76
N VAL A 778 37.41 -1.81 62.43
CA VAL A 778 37.60 -3.16 61.96
C VAL A 778 36.82 -4.12 62.82
N MET A 779 35.80 -4.81 62.24
CA MET A 779 34.96 -5.82 62.87
C MET A 779 35.17 -7.15 62.14
N LEU A 780 35.78 -8.13 62.84
CA LEU A 780 36.13 -9.42 62.19
C LEU A 780 35.66 -10.58 63.10
N GLY A 781 34.50 -11.14 62.76
CA GLY A 781 33.95 -12.28 63.49
C GLY A 781 32.40 -12.23 63.57
N TYR A 782 31.81 -13.33 64.18
CA TYR A 782 30.37 -13.40 64.43
C TYR A 782 29.95 -12.43 65.56
N ASN A 783 28.94 -11.63 65.39
CA ASN A 783 28.32 -10.71 66.32
C ASN A 783 29.33 -9.70 66.95
N THR A 784 30.37 -9.33 66.16
CA THR A 784 31.34 -8.31 66.55
C THR A 784 30.77 -6.91 66.47
N ASP A 785 31.24 -6.00 67.34
CA ASP A 785 30.83 -4.59 67.28
C ASP A 785 31.97 -3.66 67.74
N VAL A 786 31.90 -2.41 67.33
CA VAL A 786 32.82 -1.35 67.66
C VAL A 786 32.02 -0.13 68.11
N GLU A 787 32.24 0.35 69.34
CA GLU A 787 31.54 1.49 69.90
C GLU A 787 32.36 2.80 69.87
N LYS A 788 33.62 2.72 69.41
CA LYS A 788 34.57 3.86 69.35
C LYS A 788 35.28 3.94 68.01
N ASP A 789 35.47 5.16 67.52
CA ASP A 789 36.19 5.39 66.24
C ASP A 789 37.61 4.77 66.30
N GLY A 790 38.00 4.17 65.15
CA GLY A 790 39.30 3.51 65.04
C GLY A 790 39.43 2.21 65.84
N GLY A 791 38.35 1.72 66.44
CA GLY A 791 38.32 0.46 67.16
C GLY A 791 38.50 -0.79 66.30
N VAL A 792 39.11 -1.81 66.87
CA VAL A 792 39.32 -3.11 66.21
C VAL A 792 38.71 -4.21 67.09
N ALA A 793 37.71 -4.93 66.64
CA ALA A 793 37.04 -6.04 67.21
C ALA A 793 37.30 -7.33 66.40
N ILE A 794 37.99 -8.32 67.01
CA ILE A 794 38.32 -9.58 66.30
C ILE A 794 37.85 -10.76 67.15
N GLY A 795 37.12 -11.68 66.56
CA GLY A 795 36.58 -12.88 67.22
C GLY A 795 35.09 -12.77 67.55
N ALA A 796 34.43 -13.95 67.72
CA ALA A 796 33.02 -13.98 68.03
C ALA A 796 32.65 -13.21 69.28
N ASP A 797 31.55 -12.43 69.26
CA ASP A 797 31.02 -11.62 70.31
C ASP A 797 31.99 -10.55 70.88
N SER A 798 33.06 -10.21 70.16
CA SER A 798 33.99 -9.14 70.55
C SER A 798 33.38 -7.76 70.35
N ILE A 799 33.60 -6.87 71.36
CA ILE A 799 33.15 -5.47 71.32
C ILE A 799 34.34 -4.57 71.64
N ALA A 800 34.63 -3.63 70.73
CA ALA A 800 35.62 -2.57 70.98
C ALA A 800 34.92 -1.33 71.60
N SER A 801 34.85 -1.24 72.93
CA SER A 801 34.12 -0.18 73.63
C SER A 801 35.01 0.87 74.29
N VAL A 802 36.30 0.70 74.18
CA VAL A 802 37.28 1.58 74.82
C VAL A 802 37.84 2.57 73.82
N ASP A 803 37.94 3.85 74.20
CA ASP A 803 38.57 4.91 73.38
C ASP A 803 40.07 4.68 73.20
N LYS A 804 40.63 5.14 72.09
CA LYS A 804 42.08 5.21 71.84
C LYS A 804 42.74 6.08 72.92
N GLY A 805 43.85 5.62 73.44
CA GLY A 805 44.64 6.38 74.42
C GLY A 805 44.30 6.04 75.84
N VAL A 806 43.31 5.19 76.05
CA VAL A 806 43.07 4.63 77.38
C VAL A 806 44.17 3.60 77.74
N ALA A 807 44.71 3.62 78.89
CA ALA A 807 45.72 2.69 79.33
C ALA A 807 45.18 1.24 79.30
N GLY A 808 45.94 0.32 78.64
CA GLY A 808 45.58 -1.09 78.60
C GLY A 808 45.84 -1.77 79.92
N TYR A 809 45.32 -3.01 80.07
CA TYR A 809 45.65 -3.86 81.24
C TYR A 809 47.10 -4.29 81.21
N ASP A 810 47.86 -3.95 82.27
CA ASP A 810 49.22 -4.41 82.47
C ASP A 810 49.20 -5.72 83.24
N PRO A 811 49.51 -6.86 82.60
CA PRO A 811 49.56 -8.15 83.28
C PRO A 811 50.69 -8.18 84.38
N ALA A 812 51.71 -7.36 84.24
CA ALA A 812 52.82 -7.36 85.21
C ALA A 812 52.52 -6.54 86.50
N ALA A 813 51.67 -5.48 86.27
CA ALA A 813 51.22 -4.65 87.42
C ALA A 813 49.91 -5.21 88.04
N GLY A 814 49.11 -6.09 87.27
CA GLY A 814 47.83 -6.57 87.75
C GLY A 814 46.71 -5.55 87.71
N ASP A 815 46.87 -4.39 87.10
CA ASP A 815 45.92 -3.30 87.02
C ASP A 815 45.96 -2.59 85.61
N HIS A 816 45.11 -1.57 85.51
CA HIS A 816 45.16 -0.64 84.33
C HIS A 816 46.15 0.48 84.59
N SER A 817 47.44 0.15 84.53
CA SER A 817 48.50 1.12 84.75
C SER A 817 48.39 2.33 83.83
N ASN A 818 48.83 3.50 84.30
CA ASN A 818 48.92 4.74 83.50
C ASN A 818 50.10 4.74 82.49
N ASP A 819 50.59 3.53 82.13
CA ASP A 819 51.62 3.41 81.10
C ASP A 819 51.11 3.83 79.73
N THR A 820 51.47 4.98 79.33
CA THR A 820 51.07 5.53 77.98
C THR A 820 51.76 4.85 76.82
N THR A 821 52.65 3.90 77.04
CA THR A 821 53.40 3.18 75.99
C THR A 821 52.64 2.00 75.42
N CYS A 822 51.58 1.57 76.09
CA CYS A 822 50.74 0.48 75.60
C CYS A 822 49.30 0.92 75.37
N LEU A 823 49.07 1.68 74.36
CA LEU A 823 47.74 2.16 73.96
C LEU A 823 46.93 1.01 73.41
N LEU A 824 45.76 0.77 73.97
CA LEU A 824 44.82 -0.26 73.44
C LEU A 824 44.17 0.23 72.19
N TYR A 825 44.55 -0.38 71.05
CA TYR A 825 43.96 -0.15 69.78
C TYR A 825 42.99 -1.29 69.33
N THR A 826 42.89 -2.31 70.12
CA THR A 826 42.12 -3.53 69.82
C THR A 826 41.05 -3.79 70.81
N SER A 827 39.99 -4.39 70.36
CA SER A 827 38.94 -4.96 71.23
C SER A 827 39.46 -6.09 72.10
N PRO A 828 38.99 -6.19 73.35
CA PRO A 828 39.32 -7.34 74.22
C PRO A 828 38.88 -8.65 73.48
N SER A 829 39.68 -9.70 73.61
CA SER A 829 39.31 -11.01 73.12
C SER A 829 38.07 -11.56 73.84
N PRO A 830 37.29 -12.47 73.27
CA PRO A 830 36.17 -13.11 73.96
C PRO A 830 36.58 -13.81 75.24
N ARG A 831 37.85 -14.17 75.39
CA ARG A 831 38.38 -14.73 76.62
C ARG A 831 38.46 -13.68 77.74
N ASP A 832 38.70 -12.43 77.42
CA ASP A 832 38.82 -11.34 78.45
C ASP A 832 37.45 -11.02 79.05
N LYS A 833 36.34 -11.21 78.35
CA LYS A 833 34.98 -11.07 78.95
C LYS A 833 34.62 -12.14 79.96
N ARG A 834 35.28 -13.30 79.99
CA ARG A 834 35.02 -14.39 80.97
C ARG A 834 35.82 -14.27 82.23
N GLN A 835 36.74 -13.33 82.36
CA GLN A 835 37.57 -13.09 83.47
C GLN A 835 37.19 -11.84 84.33
N SER A 836 36.20 -11.04 83.80
CA SER A 836 35.67 -9.88 84.58
C SER A 836 34.36 -10.19 85.25
#